data_08130fc462da1cf6945ad725897baef4
#
_entry.id   08130fc462da1cf6945ad725897baef4
#
_cell.length_a   1.000
_cell.length_b   1.000
_cell.length_c   1.000
_cell.angle_alpha   90.00
_cell.angle_beta   90.00
_cell.angle_gamma   90.00
#
_symmetry.space_group_name_H-M   'P 1'
#
loop_
_entity.id
_entity.type
_entity.pdbx_description
1 polymer ?
#
loop_
_entity_poly.entity_id
_entity_poly.type
_entity_poly.pdbx_seq_one_letter_code
_entity_poly.pdbx_strand_id
1 'polypeptide(L)'
;MIPIFFRYAQLMVVCGLLCSPPAMAGYTRINKDNPNDPMAAHIYRLDNGLTVYLTENHEKPRIYTEISVRAGSKNDPSNNTGMAHYQEHLMSKGNHRLATIDFEKEKPHLDRIVELYEAHFKETDPEKRKTIYAEINKESQLASRYSIPREHDKLWKAMGGSGRNAHTWVEETVYKVDIPANRLRQWVVLESERFVDPVFRMFQTELEVVYEEKNRSLDDKRRLLFDAVNKILYKNHPYGQQTTIGTVDHLKNPSLKTMYEFYRKNYVPGNMAIALSGDFKIPEAIGLIDAHFLGWKAKDVPEQRKWSEEPLSGVERVTVKYKGEERVLLAFRTAHRNHEDADALTLIDMTLDNATAGLINLNLNQKQKVRRAGSNPYLHNDYGAQILWGIPKKGQTLEEVEQLLLGQLSLIKKGEFEDWILPAIVTDFKKTQKSRFESNTGRVRFMSNAFIGYKDWEATIGEIGRMEKVTKADVVRVANKYFGDDYGAGYRVDEQQDIPKIEKPVIDQIKIDPSRQSAYAKKLLDMQVQEIEPVYVDPETDYKITDYSEGVKLYYSQNPINDLFSLTITFEIGNNQDNRMGLATRLLDKSGAEEVGASTLKKEWYKLGTDFSISAGGNETNITISGLDENFDQSLGLMMDLLKKPSADQATLDELVKIILGQREDAKKDHRQIRGAVIIFNRHGSESRYLRMLTNDEVKALTVSELHGAIQGLLGYKHTISYTGSLPLDSVMAALGERHKVAGDLKDPPPYKFLELRKPEENEVYFFQKEMAQSQVFIEFGCKAFDENLIPPAEFYNVYFAGGFGGVVLQELREARGLAYSAGAGYYAGTRKGEQDRLWAGLGCQVDKTPEALEAFIDIIDNLPASGDRFEESQKSLINQYRTSKIGFRQVLGQVRSWEKLGLSGDPKKTRFQRHQAASLDTLVQFHATHLKGRPKLISIVGDSTRIDIQRLGKVGKIRKVGLEDVFVF
;
A
#
# COMPACT_ATOMS: atom_id res chain seq x y z
N MET A 1 -37.36 74.98 19.88
CA MET A 1 -37.55 73.71 20.56
C MET A 1 -37.74 72.57 19.49
N ILE A 2 -36.84 72.41 18.55
CA ILE A 2 -36.78 71.26 17.65
C ILE A 2 -35.35 71.18 17.18
N PRO A 3 -34.41 70.56 17.86
CA PRO A 3 -33.42 69.69 17.22
C PRO A 3 -32.92 68.53 18.07
N ILE A 4 -33.70 68.00 19.03
CA ILE A 4 -33.26 66.94 19.93
C ILE A 4 -33.80 65.56 19.48
N PHE A 5 -34.87 65.54 18.72
CA PHE A 5 -35.49 64.23 18.24
C PHE A 5 -34.81 63.53 17.08
N PHE A 6 -33.96 64.21 16.32
CA PHE A 6 -33.28 63.59 15.14
C PHE A 6 -31.96 62.83 15.48
N ARG A 7 -31.39 63.07 16.70
CA ARG A 7 -30.16 62.35 17.10
C ARG A 7 -30.43 61.02 17.78
N TYR A 8 -31.62 60.75 18.30
CA TYR A 8 -31.95 59.45 18.87
C TYR A 8 -32.49 58.43 17.86
N ALA A 9 -33.00 58.86 16.72
CA ALA A 9 -33.44 57.97 15.64
C ALA A 9 -32.28 57.35 14.86
N GLN A 10 -31.12 58.04 14.76
CA GLN A 10 -29.92 57.52 14.14
C GLN A 10 -29.12 56.57 15.04
N LEU A 11 -29.24 56.65 16.36
CA LEU A 11 -28.58 55.73 17.29
C LEU A 11 -29.34 54.39 17.44
N MET A 12 -30.65 54.35 17.18
CA MET A 12 -31.43 53.09 17.20
C MET A 12 -31.29 52.26 15.89
N VAL A 13 -30.93 52.89 14.76
CA VAL A 13 -30.71 52.18 13.51
C VAL A 13 -29.32 51.56 13.47
N VAL A 14 -28.35 52.11 14.20
CA VAL A 14 -26.97 51.56 14.29
C VAL A 14 -26.84 50.41 15.30
N CYS A 15 -27.68 50.34 16.33
CA CYS A 15 -27.73 49.23 17.28
C CYS A 15 -28.58 48.03 16.78
N GLY A 16 -29.44 48.20 15.78
CA GLY A 16 -30.24 47.13 15.21
C GLY A 16 -29.54 46.26 14.16
N LEU A 17 -28.31 46.67 13.73
CA LEU A 17 -27.53 45.97 12.74
C LEU A 17 -26.38 45.11 13.33
N LEU A 18 -26.26 45.05 14.66
CA LEU A 18 -25.16 44.28 15.33
C LEU A 18 -25.64 43.09 16.16
N CYS A 19 -26.92 42.73 16.09
CA CYS A 19 -27.42 41.48 16.65
C CYS A 19 -28.10 40.66 15.54
N SER A 20 -27.35 40.24 14.55
CA SER A 20 -27.64 38.97 13.89
C SER A 20 -27.46 37.89 14.97
N PRO A 21 -28.44 37.05 15.29
CA PRO A 21 -28.17 35.91 16.15
C PRO A 21 -26.98 35.16 15.58
N PRO A 22 -26.06 34.67 16.42
CA PRO A 22 -25.00 33.82 15.91
C PRO A 22 -25.67 32.73 15.07
N ALA A 23 -25.29 32.57 13.81
CA ALA A 23 -25.77 31.49 13.01
C ALA A 23 -25.58 30.21 13.84
N MET A 24 -26.67 29.55 14.20
CA MET A 24 -26.60 28.32 14.97
C MET A 24 -25.73 27.38 14.18
N ALA A 25 -24.67 26.86 14.80
CA ALA A 25 -23.80 25.89 14.18
C ALA A 25 -24.65 24.69 13.73
N GLY A 26 -24.55 24.31 12.47
CA GLY A 26 -25.30 23.19 11.90
C GLY A 26 -24.70 21.82 12.29
N TYR A 27 -24.03 21.73 13.44
CA TYR A 27 -23.41 20.49 13.94
C TYR A 27 -23.50 20.36 15.46
N THR A 28 -23.48 19.10 15.90
CA THR A 28 -23.46 18.74 17.35
C THR A 28 -22.29 17.80 17.60
N ARG A 29 -21.53 18.03 18.66
CA ARG A 29 -20.52 17.07 19.15
C ARG A 29 -21.24 15.88 19.78
N ILE A 30 -20.91 14.65 19.35
CA ILE A 30 -21.60 13.42 19.76
C ILE A 30 -20.79 12.54 20.72
N ASN A 31 -19.49 12.79 20.89
CA ASN A 31 -18.67 12.14 21.92
C ASN A 31 -18.32 13.10 23.05
N LYS A 32 -17.99 12.55 24.22
CA LYS A 32 -17.48 13.31 25.39
C LYS A 32 -15.95 13.26 25.40
N ASP A 33 -15.33 14.19 26.12
CA ASP A 33 -13.90 14.09 26.43
C ASP A 33 -13.66 12.86 27.29
N ASN A 34 -12.69 12.05 26.87
CA ASN A 34 -12.29 10.84 27.55
C ASN A 34 -10.76 10.87 27.72
N PRO A 35 -10.24 10.95 28.97
CA PRO A 35 -8.80 10.97 29.22
C PRO A 35 -8.08 9.69 28.78
N ASN A 36 -8.83 8.61 28.54
CA ASN A 36 -8.30 7.36 28.03
C ASN A 36 -8.30 7.29 26.50
N ASP A 37 -8.79 8.31 25.80
CA ASP A 37 -8.66 8.40 24.34
C ASP A 37 -7.27 8.91 23.96
N PRO A 38 -6.38 8.05 23.45
CA PRO A 38 -5.00 8.43 23.15
C PRO A 38 -4.87 9.40 21.98
N MET A 39 -5.96 9.66 21.26
CA MET A 39 -6.00 10.59 20.13
C MET A 39 -6.72 11.89 20.46
N ALA A 40 -7.40 11.99 21.63
CA ALA A 40 -8.28 13.09 21.97
C ALA A 40 -9.24 13.47 20.81
N ALA A 41 -9.89 12.45 20.22
CA ALA A 41 -10.72 12.64 19.06
C ALA A 41 -12.02 13.39 19.39
N HIS A 42 -12.39 14.34 18.52
CA HIS A 42 -13.68 15.02 18.56
C HIS A 42 -14.56 14.50 17.43
N ILE A 43 -15.77 14.06 17.77
CA ILE A 43 -16.72 13.49 16.80
C ILE A 43 -17.95 14.37 16.75
N TYR A 44 -18.28 14.82 15.56
CA TYR A 44 -19.42 15.69 15.30
C TYR A 44 -20.41 15.01 14.36
N ARG A 45 -21.66 15.41 14.47
CA ARG A 45 -22.69 15.09 13.48
C ARG A 45 -23.27 16.41 12.97
N LEU A 46 -23.23 16.60 11.64
CA LEU A 46 -23.90 17.71 11.00
C LEU A 46 -25.42 17.49 10.97
N ASP A 47 -26.20 18.55 10.84
CA ASP A 47 -27.67 18.50 10.79
C ASP A 47 -28.21 17.69 9.62
N ASN A 48 -27.43 17.54 8.54
CA ASN A 48 -27.74 16.64 7.42
C ASN A 48 -27.41 15.16 7.66
N GLY A 49 -26.83 14.83 8.81
CA GLY A 49 -26.49 13.48 9.23
C GLY A 49 -25.04 13.06 8.97
N LEU A 50 -24.22 13.85 8.27
CA LEU A 50 -22.81 13.55 8.02
C LEU A 50 -22.02 13.49 9.33
N THR A 51 -21.25 12.42 9.53
CA THR A 51 -20.39 12.26 10.71
C THR A 51 -18.99 12.79 10.42
N VAL A 52 -18.38 13.51 11.38
CA VAL A 52 -17.04 14.09 11.23
C VAL A 52 -16.18 13.71 12.42
N TYR A 53 -15.04 13.06 12.16
CA TYR A 53 -14.03 12.67 13.14
C TYR A 53 -12.80 13.55 12.98
N LEU A 54 -12.34 14.20 14.05
CA LEU A 54 -11.21 15.12 14.03
C LEU A 54 -10.24 14.80 15.16
N THR A 55 -8.93 14.76 14.86
CA THR A 55 -7.85 14.68 15.86
C THR A 55 -6.66 15.52 15.42
N GLU A 56 -6.17 16.39 16.32
CA GLU A 56 -4.99 17.23 16.07
C GLU A 56 -3.70 16.40 16.19
N ASN A 57 -2.75 16.62 15.28
CA ASN A 57 -1.41 16.06 15.35
C ASN A 57 -0.45 16.98 14.57
N HIS A 58 0.35 17.74 15.30
CA HIS A 58 1.21 18.80 14.79
C HIS A 58 2.64 18.32 14.44
N GLU A 59 2.89 16.99 14.37
CA GLU A 59 4.22 16.45 14.07
C GLU A 59 4.72 16.85 12.67
N LYS A 60 3.80 16.97 11.71
CA LYS A 60 4.10 17.40 10.33
C LYS A 60 3.07 18.42 9.87
N PRO A 61 3.44 19.43 9.06
CA PRO A 61 2.50 20.44 8.54
C PRO A 61 1.60 19.86 7.43
N ARG A 62 0.96 18.74 7.71
CA ARG A 62 0.09 18.00 6.78
C ARG A 62 -1.15 17.46 7.49
N ILE A 63 -2.19 17.21 6.72
CA ILE A 63 -3.46 16.62 7.16
C ILE A 63 -3.73 15.40 6.29
N TYR A 64 -3.89 14.24 6.91
CA TYR A 64 -4.39 13.05 6.23
C TYR A 64 -5.91 13.00 6.36
N THR A 65 -6.59 12.71 5.25
CA THR A 65 -8.05 12.77 5.15
C THR A 65 -8.62 11.48 4.59
N GLU A 66 -9.74 11.03 5.13
CA GLU A 66 -10.58 9.99 4.54
C GLU A 66 -12.04 10.43 4.51
N ILE A 67 -12.73 10.16 3.39
CA ILE A 67 -14.18 10.22 3.27
C ILE A 67 -14.67 8.80 3.03
N SER A 68 -15.37 8.24 4.01
CA SER A 68 -15.83 6.87 4.03
C SER A 68 -17.33 6.79 3.71
N VAL A 69 -17.70 5.84 2.87
CA VAL A 69 -19.08 5.50 2.52
C VAL A 69 -19.36 4.07 2.98
N ARG A 70 -20.43 3.83 3.72
CA ARG A 70 -20.89 2.49 4.11
C ARG A 70 -21.59 1.80 2.95
N ALA A 71 -20.88 1.67 1.83
CA ALA A 71 -21.32 0.97 0.64
C ALA A 71 -20.11 0.34 -0.04
N GLY A 72 -20.16 -0.96 -0.23
CA GLY A 72 -19.13 -1.76 -0.90
C GLY A 72 -19.78 -2.81 -1.80
N SER A 73 -19.02 -3.81 -2.21
CA SER A 73 -19.52 -4.81 -3.16
C SER A 73 -20.69 -5.64 -2.64
N LYS A 74 -20.92 -5.73 -1.32
CA LYS A 74 -22.14 -6.39 -0.79
C LYS A 74 -23.43 -5.65 -1.18
N ASN A 75 -23.33 -4.37 -1.54
CA ASN A 75 -24.45 -3.53 -1.94
C ASN A 75 -24.71 -3.54 -3.44
N ASP A 76 -23.86 -4.19 -4.24
CA ASP A 76 -24.07 -4.33 -5.69
C ASP A 76 -25.36 -5.11 -6.01
N PRO A 77 -26.08 -4.75 -7.06
CA PRO A 77 -27.11 -5.60 -7.61
C PRO A 77 -26.54 -6.96 -8.06
N SER A 78 -27.24 -8.05 -7.76
CA SER A 78 -26.76 -9.40 -8.09
C SER A 78 -26.58 -9.64 -9.61
N ASN A 79 -27.31 -8.90 -10.44
CA ASN A 79 -27.23 -8.95 -11.91
C ASN A 79 -26.25 -7.91 -12.50
N ASN A 80 -25.56 -7.13 -11.67
CA ASN A 80 -24.58 -6.11 -12.12
C ASN A 80 -23.50 -5.88 -11.03
N THR A 81 -22.71 -6.92 -10.76
CA THR A 81 -21.65 -6.88 -9.73
C THR A 81 -20.43 -6.11 -10.18
N GLY A 82 -19.65 -5.58 -9.24
CA GLY A 82 -18.50 -4.70 -9.50
C GLY A 82 -18.87 -3.23 -9.56
N MET A 83 -20.13 -2.91 -9.28
CA MET A 83 -20.68 -1.56 -9.42
C MET A 83 -20.09 -0.59 -8.40
N ALA A 84 -19.99 -0.98 -7.13
CA ALA A 84 -19.40 -0.15 -6.10
C ALA A 84 -17.96 0.24 -6.44
N HIS A 85 -17.16 -0.70 -6.95
CA HIS A 85 -15.79 -0.47 -7.36
C HIS A 85 -15.72 0.43 -8.60
N TYR A 86 -16.56 0.19 -9.60
CA TYR A 86 -16.60 1.06 -10.78
C TYR A 86 -17.08 2.48 -10.43
N GLN A 87 -18.05 2.59 -9.50
CA GLN A 87 -18.50 3.88 -8.95
C GLN A 87 -17.34 4.67 -8.33
N GLU A 88 -16.45 3.99 -7.59
CA GLU A 88 -15.23 4.58 -7.00
C GLU A 88 -14.40 5.31 -8.05
N HIS A 89 -14.14 4.66 -9.20
CA HIS A 89 -13.40 5.25 -10.33
C HIS A 89 -14.09 6.49 -10.90
N LEU A 90 -15.42 6.42 -11.05
CA LEU A 90 -16.19 7.49 -11.67
C LEU A 90 -16.35 8.73 -10.77
N MET A 91 -16.24 8.59 -9.46
CA MET A 91 -16.30 9.71 -8.52
C MET A 91 -15.15 10.72 -8.71
N SER A 92 -14.14 10.40 -9.50
CA SER A 92 -13.06 11.33 -9.86
C SER A 92 -13.25 12.08 -11.17
N LYS A 93 -14.39 11.87 -11.85
CA LYS A 93 -14.64 12.41 -13.20
C LYS A 93 -15.25 13.83 -13.20
N GLY A 94 -15.45 14.41 -12.01
CA GLY A 94 -15.98 15.77 -11.84
C GLY A 94 -17.49 15.86 -11.77
N ASN A 95 -18.01 17.08 -11.93
CA ASN A 95 -19.43 17.40 -11.89
C ASN A 95 -19.79 18.41 -13.00
N HIS A 96 -20.94 19.08 -12.92
CA HIS A 96 -21.38 20.07 -13.89
C HIS A 96 -20.47 21.33 -13.98
N ARG A 97 -19.57 21.57 -13.02
CA ARG A 97 -18.64 22.73 -12.99
C ARG A 97 -17.17 22.32 -13.12
N LEU A 98 -16.83 21.14 -12.66
CA LEU A 98 -15.48 20.58 -12.63
C LEU A 98 -15.30 19.53 -13.71
N ALA A 99 -14.17 19.48 -14.36
CA ALA A 99 -13.79 18.55 -15.43
C ALA A 99 -14.56 18.73 -16.74
N THR A 100 -15.10 19.93 -16.98
CA THR A 100 -15.73 20.33 -18.24
C THR A 100 -15.40 21.78 -18.59
N ILE A 101 -15.30 22.09 -19.90
CA ILE A 101 -15.18 23.48 -20.39
C ILE A 101 -16.53 24.10 -20.67
N ASP A 102 -17.57 23.28 -20.98
CA ASP A 102 -18.92 23.71 -21.30
C ASP A 102 -19.90 22.55 -21.06
N PHE A 103 -20.49 22.52 -19.88
CA PHE A 103 -21.38 21.44 -19.48
C PHE A 103 -22.70 21.43 -20.29
N GLU A 104 -23.22 22.59 -20.68
CA GLU A 104 -24.49 22.68 -21.42
C GLU A 104 -24.36 22.01 -22.79
N LYS A 105 -23.22 22.14 -23.44
CA LYS A 105 -22.95 21.45 -24.71
C LYS A 105 -22.54 19.98 -24.53
N GLU A 106 -21.94 19.63 -23.38
CA GLU A 106 -21.54 18.25 -23.06
C GLU A 106 -22.76 17.38 -22.70
N LYS A 107 -23.70 17.93 -21.94
CA LYS A 107 -24.84 17.22 -21.35
C LYS A 107 -25.67 16.40 -22.34
N PRO A 108 -26.09 16.91 -23.53
CA PRO A 108 -26.87 16.12 -24.47
C PRO A 108 -26.18 14.82 -24.91
N HIS A 109 -24.85 14.84 -25.08
CA HIS A 109 -24.06 13.66 -25.41
C HIS A 109 -24.00 12.67 -24.25
N LEU A 110 -23.83 13.18 -23.01
CA LEU A 110 -23.83 12.34 -21.80
C LEU A 110 -25.19 11.67 -21.58
N ASP A 111 -26.30 12.40 -21.76
CA ASP A 111 -27.64 11.85 -21.66
C ASP A 111 -27.84 10.73 -22.69
N ARG A 112 -27.39 10.97 -23.93
CA ARG A 112 -27.46 9.97 -25.01
C ARG A 112 -26.61 8.73 -24.72
N ILE A 113 -25.42 8.89 -24.12
CA ILE A 113 -24.58 7.78 -23.67
C ILE A 113 -25.31 6.93 -22.62
N VAL A 114 -26.00 7.55 -21.65
CA VAL A 114 -26.82 6.84 -20.66
C VAL A 114 -27.90 6.00 -21.33
N GLU A 115 -28.66 6.57 -22.30
CA GLU A 115 -29.68 5.85 -23.04
C GLU A 115 -29.10 4.66 -23.83
N LEU A 116 -27.98 4.86 -24.51
CA LEU A 116 -27.32 3.83 -25.31
C LEU A 116 -26.80 2.68 -24.45
N TYR A 117 -26.21 2.97 -23.27
CA TYR A 117 -25.80 1.91 -22.34
C TYR A 117 -26.99 1.11 -21.80
N GLU A 118 -28.14 1.75 -21.56
CA GLU A 118 -29.38 1.04 -21.20
C GLU A 118 -29.93 0.17 -22.33
N ALA A 119 -29.86 0.65 -23.57
CA ALA A 119 -30.21 -0.14 -24.74
C ALA A 119 -29.27 -1.35 -24.90
N HIS A 120 -27.97 -1.13 -24.75
CA HIS A 120 -26.96 -2.17 -24.80
C HIS A 120 -27.15 -3.21 -23.67
N PHE A 121 -27.47 -2.77 -22.46
CA PHE A 121 -27.71 -3.64 -21.31
C PHE A 121 -28.88 -4.59 -21.53
N LYS A 122 -29.96 -4.11 -22.21
CA LYS A 122 -31.17 -4.89 -22.47
C LYS A 122 -31.08 -5.74 -23.73
N GLU A 123 -30.17 -5.43 -24.66
CA GLU A 123 -30.04 -6.15 -25.91
C GLU A 123 -29.32 -7.49 -25.71
N THR A 124 -29.81 -8.54 -26.33
CA THR A 124 -29.25 -9.90 -26.27
C THR A 124 -28.59 -10.36 -27.55
N ASP A 125 -28.93 -9.73 -28.68
CA ASP A 125 -28.35 -10.03 -29.99
C ASP A 125 -26.93 -9.43 -30.08
N PRO A 126 -25.90 -10.26 -30.33
CA PRO A 126 -24.50 -9.80 -30.34
C PRO A 126 -24.22 -8.74 -31.44
N GLU A 127 -24.83 -8.84 -32.63
CA GLU A 127 -24.57 -7.89 -33.73
C GLU A 127 -25.23 -6.55 -33.45
N LYS A 128 -26.45 -6.54 -32.92
CA LYS A 128 -27.10 -5.33 -32.46
C LYS A 128 -26.32 -4.67 -31.33
N ARG A 129 -25.79 -5.44 -30.39
CA ARG A 129 -24.96 -4.90 -29.32
C ARG A 129 -23.70 -4.23 -29.85
N LYS A 130 -23.04 -4.80 -30.85
CA LYS A 130 -21.89 -4.16 -31.53
C LYS A 130 -22.28 -2.83 -32.18
N THR A 131 -23.46 -2.79 -32.83
CA THR A 131 -23.97 -1.56 -33.45
C THR A 131 -24.22 -0.48 -32.41
N ILE A 132 -24.90 -0.82 -31.29
CA ILE A 132 -25.13 0.12 -30.19
C ILE A 132 -23.82 0.59 -29.60
N TYR A 133 -22.83 -0.32 -29.42
CA TYR A 133 -21.54 0.04 -28.88
C TYR A 133 -20.75 1.00 -29.79
N ALA A 134 -20.86 0.86 -31.10
CA ALA A 134 -20.31 1.83 -32.07
C ALA A 134 -20.93 3.23 -31.92
N GLU A 135 -22.23 3.31 -31.64
CA GLU A 135 -22.89 4.58 -31.32
C GLU A 135 -22.41 5.16 -29.99
N ILE A 136 -22.25 4.32 -28.95
CA ILE A 136 -21.66 4.74 -27.67
C ILE A 136 -20.26 5.35 -27.90
N ASN A 137 -19.42 4.70 -28.71
CA ASN A 137 -18.09 5.21 -29.03
C ASN A 137 -18.15 6.57 -29.71
N LYS A 138 -19.05 6.75 -30.70
CA LYS A 138 -19.24 8.03 -31.40
C LYS A 138 -19.68 9.15 -30.43
N GLU A 139 -20.68 8.90 -29.61
CA GLU A 139 -21.16 9.90 -28.62
C GLU A 139 -20.10 10.20 -27.55
N SER A 140 -19.32 9.18 -27.10
CA SER A 140 -18.20 9.36 -26.20
C SER A 140 -17.11 10.26 -26.77
N GLN A 141 -16.81 10.16 -28.09
CA GLN A 141 -15.90 11.07 -28.79
C GLN A 141 -16.42 12.49 -28.84
N LEU A 142 -17.73 12.67 -29.03
CA LEU A 142 -18.36 13.99 -29.05
C LEU A 142 -18.36 14.65 -27.68
N ALA A 143 -18.71 13.90 -26.60
CA ALA A 143 -18.67 14.37 -25.23
C ALA A 143 -17.23 14.74 -24.81
N SER A 144 -16.23 13.96 -25.23
CA SER A 144 -14.82 14.18 -24.86
C SER A 144 -14.27 15.55 -25.35
N ARG A 145 -14.90 16.16 -26.33
CA ARG A 145 -14.54 17.51 -26.82
C ARG A 145 -14.72 18.59 -25.76
N TYR A 146 -15.59 18.36 -24.78
CA TYR A 146 -15.89 19.30 -23.69
C TYR A 146 -15.26 18.87 -22.38
N SER A 147 -14.92 17.60 -22.18
CA SER A 147 -14.38 17.10 -20.95
C SER A 147 -12.88 17.44 -20.75
N ILE A 148 -12.49 17.56 -19.48
CA ILE A 148 -11.11 17.76 -19.04
C ILE A 148 -10.70 16.52 -18.24
N PRO A 149 -9.95 15.59 -18.84
CA PRO A 149 -9.56 14.36 -18.19
C PRO A 149 -8.72 14.62 -16.94
N ARG A 150 -9.08 13.96 -15.84
CA ARG A 150 -8.31 13.98 -14.60
C ARG A 150 -8.06 15.37 -13.98
N GLU A 151 -8.95 16.34 -14.21
CA GLU A 151 -8.80 17.68 -13.64
C GLU A 151 -8.76 17.64 -12.10
N HIS A 152 -9.53 16.77 -11.48
CA HIS A 152 -9.49 16.56 -10.05
C HIS A 152 -8.10 16.12 -9.55
N ASP A 153 -7.42 15.25 -10.29
CA ASP A 153 -6.04 14.82 -9.96
C ASP A 153 -5.01 15.93 -10.15
N LYS A 154 -5.18 16.72 -11.23
CA LYS A 154 -4.33 17.89 -11.50
C LYS A 154 -4.43 18.91 -10.37
N LEU A 155 -5.62 19.16 -9.85
CA LEU A 155 -5.84 20.08 -8.73
C LEU A 155 -5.09 19.62 -7.49
N TRP A 156 -5.20 18.35 -7.11
CA TRP A 156 -4.47 17.82 -5.96
C TRP A 156 -2.98 17.93 -6.12
N LYS A 157 -2.45 17.63 -7.31
CA LYS A 157 -1.04 17.78 -7.61
C LYS A 157 -0.59 19.23 -7.46
N ALA A 158 -1.32 20.19 -8.03
CA ALA A 158 -1.00 21.62 -7.95
C ALA A 158 -1.06 22.16 -6.51
N MET A 159 -1.98 21.67 -5.69
CA MET A 159 -2.12 22.03 -4.27
C MET A 159 -1.12 21.30 -3.33
N GLY A 160 -0.26 20.42 -3.86
CA GLY A 160 0.71 19.66 -3.06
C GLY A 160 0.11 18.46 -2.32
N GLY A 161 -1.06 17.97 -2.76
CA GLY A 161 -1.66 16.73 -2.29
C GLY A 161 -0.82 15.52 -2.69
N SER A 162 -0.71 14.55 -1.80
CA SER A 162 0.02 13.30 -2.02
C SER A 162 -0.80 12.09 -1.57
N GLY A 163 -0.42 10.90 -2.04
CA GLY A 163 -1.08 9.66 -1.64
C GLY A 163 -2.59 9.60 -1.98
N ARG A 164 -3.06 10.47 -2.92
CA ARG A 164 -4.45 10.43 -3.34
C ARG A 164 -4.77 9.06 -3.93
N ASN A 165 -5.77 8.44 -3.35
CA ASN A 165 -6.25 7.13 -3.77
C ASN A 165 -7.69 6.91 -3.27
N ALA A 166 -8.29 5.80 -3.67
CA ALA A 166 -9.51 5.28 -3.10
C ALA A 166 -9.42 3.76 -3.00
N HIS A 167 -10.34 3.14 -2.31
CA HIS A 167 -10.50 1.69 -2.35
C HIS A 167 -11.95 1.32 -2.07
N THR A 168 -12.37 0.23 -2.66
CA THR A 168 -13.63 -0.44 -2.39
C THR A 168 -13.36 -1.82 -1.82
N TRP A 169 -14.04 -2.14 -0.75
CA TRP A 169 -14.07 -3.46 -0.13
C TRP A 169 -15.50 -4.01 -0.12
N VAL A 170 -15.75 -5.06 0.66
CA VAL A 170 -17.09 -5.66 0.69
C VAL A 170 -18.14 -4.76 1.33
N GLU A 171 -17.77 -3.86 2.24
CA GLU A 171 -18.67 -3.04 3.06
C GLU A 171 -18.48 -1.53 2.94
N GLU A 172 -17.39 -1.10 2.31
CA GLU A 172 -17.04 0.31 2.23
C GLU A 172 -16.46 0.72 0.88
N THR A 173 -16.56 2.01 0.61
CA THR A 173 -15.75 2.74 -0.36
C THR A 173 -15.14 3.94 0.36
N VAL A 174 -13.82 4.10 0.28
CA VAL A 174 -13.07 5.14 1.01
C VAL A 174 -12.21 5.94 0.05
N TYR A 175 -12.34 7.28 0.12
CA TYR A 175 -11.57 8.25 -0.66
C TYR A 175 -10.58 8.95 0.26
N LYS A 176 -9.32 9.04 -0.14
CA LYS A 176 -8.24 9.51 0.71
C LYS A 176 -7.23 10.37 -0.02
N VAL A 177 -6.71 11.35 0.71
CA VAL A 177 -5.60 12.20 0.25
C VAL A 177 -4.87 12.79 1.47
N ASP A 178 -3.57 12.94 1.36
CA ASP A 178 -2.72 13.66 2.31
C ASP A 178 -2.44 15.05 1.72
N ILE A 179 -2.83 16.10 2.43
CA ILE A 179 -2.77 17.49 1.98
C ILE A 179 -1.85 18.34 2.86
N PRO A 180 -1.24 19.41 2.31
CA PRO A 180 -0.63 20.45 3.15
C PRO A 180 -1.64 21.04 4.14
N ALA A 181 -1.22 21.34 5.37
CA ALA A 181 -2.08 21.88 6.42
C ALA A 181 -2.80 23.16 5.99
N ASN A 182 -2.14 24.03 5.25
CA ASN A 182 -2.67 25.29 4.73
C ASN A 182 -3.69 25.12 3.58
N ARG A 183 -3.97 23.88 3.15
CA ARG A 183 -4.91 23.57 2.06
C ARG A 183 -6.25 23.03 2.56
N LEU A 184 -6.49 23.00 3.87
CA LEU A 184 -7.73 22.46 4.44
C LEU A 184 -8.99 23.12 3.84
N ARG A 185 -9.00 24.44 3.70
CA ARG A 185 -10.14 25.15 3.09
C ARG A 185 -10.39 24.75 1.64
N GLN A 186 -9.33 24.65 0.83
CA GLN A 186 -9.44 24.21 -0.57
C GLN A 186 -9.90 22.75 -0.64
N TRP A 187 -9.44 21.89 0.29
CA TRP A 187 -9.89 20.50 0.38
C TRP A 187 -11.40 20.43 0.65
N VAL A 188 -11.88 21.17 1.64
CA VAL A 188 -13.31 21.21 1.99
C VAL A 188 -14.15 21.67 0.81
N VAL A 189 -13.73 22.73 0.10
CA VAL A 189 -14.43 23.26 -1.09
C VAL A 189 -14.47 22.24 -2.22
N LEU A 190 -13.37 21.57 -2.52
CA LEU A 190 -13.28 20.60 -3.61
C LEU A 190 -14.04 19.32 -3.32
N GLU A 191 -13.88 18.74 -2.12
CA GLU A 191 -14.51 17.48 -1.76
C GLU A 191 -16.03 17.64 -1.52
N SER A 192 -16.50 18.79 -1.01
CA SER A 192 -17.95 19.03 -0.89
C SER A 192 -18.65 19.02 -2.26
N GLU A 193 -18.03 19.57 -3.30
CA GLU A 193 -18.55 19.55 -4.67
C GLU A 193 -18.55 18.16 -5.30
N ARG A 194 -17.53 17.35 -5.01
CA ARG A 194 -17.35 16.02 -5.59
C ARG A 194 -18.51 15.08 -5.28
N PHE A 195 -19.10 15.18 -4.07
CA PHE A 195 -20.12 14.26 -3.60
C PHE A 195 -21.56 14.77 -3.75
N VAL A 196 -21.77 15.98 -4.25
CA VAL A 196 -23.13 16.54 -4.34
C VAL A 196 -23.83 16.11 -5.63
N ASP A 197 -23.18 16.22 -6.78
CA ASP A 197 -23.78 15.89 -8.09
C ASP A 197 -22.71 15.45 -9.09
N PRO A 198 -22.15 14.23 -8.94
CA PRO A 198 -21.13 13.74 -9.85
C PRO A 198 -21.66 13.45 -11.23
N VAL A 199 -20.85 13.71 -12.25
CA VAL A 199 -21.10 13.39 -13.64
C VAL A 199 -20.15 12.29 -14.09
N PHE A 200 -20.67 11.15 -14.56
CA PHE A 200 -19.88 9.98 -14.93
C PHE A 200 -19.34 10.09 -16.36
N ARG A 201 -18.39 11.01 -16.52
CA ARG A 201 -17.71 11.25 -17.81
C ARG A 201 -16.75 10.14 -18.15
N MET A 202 -16.43 10.03 -19.45
CA MET A 202 -15.41 9.08 -19.93
C MET A 202 -15.66 7.65 -19.45
N PHE A 203 -16.92 7.28 -19.31
CA PHE A 203 -17.33 5.98 -18.81
C PHE A 203 -16.71 4.82 -19.61
N GLN A 204 -16.73 4.92 -20.95
CA GLN A 204 -16.18 3.91 -21.84
C GLN A 204 -14.68 3.70 -21.63
N THR A 205 -13.90 4.78 -21.53
CA THR A 205 -12.45 4.71 -21.31
C THR A 205 -12.12 4.13 -19.93
N GLU A 206 -12.91 4.48 -18.91
CA GLU A 206 -12.71 3.94 -17.57
C GLU A 206 -13.07 2.45 -17.49
N LEU A 207 -14.04 2.00 -18.29
CA LEU A 207 -14.39 0.59 -18.39
C LEU A 207 -13.18 -0.24 -18.87
N GLU A 208 -12.42 0.27 -19.84
CA GLU A 208 -11.19 -0.38 -20.31
C GLU A 208 -10.14 -0.53 -19.18
N VAL A 209 -10.05 0.47 -18.31
CA VAL A 209 -9.18 0.44 -17.16
C VAL A 209 -9.61 -0.68 -16.18
N VAL A 210 -10.90 -0.79 -15.88
CA VAL A 210 -11.44 -1.83 -15.00
C VAL A 210 -11.27 -3.24 -15.61
N TYR A 211 -11.34 -3.37 -16.95
CA TYR A 211 -11.00 -4.62 -17.64
C TYR A 211 -9.55 -5.04 -17.40
N GLU A 212 -8.60 -4.11 -17.43
CA GLU A 212 -7.21 -4.43 -17.16
C GLU A 212 -6.99 -4.83 -15.68
N GLU A 213 -7.71 -4.23 -14.76
CA GLU A 213 -7.71 -4.69 -13.36
C GLU A 213 -8.28 -6.11 -13.23
N LYS A 214 -9.35 -6.41 -13.96
CA LYS A 214 -9.92 -7.76 -13.97
C LYS A 214 -8.91 -8.78 -14.52
N ASN A 215 -8.25 -8.47 -15.64
CA ASN A 215 -7.17 -9.30 -16.20
C ASN A 215 -6.08 -9.57 -15.17
N ARG A 216 -5.62 -8.52 -14.48
CA ARG A 216 -4.63 -8.67 -13.41
C ARG A 216 -5.13 -9.56 -12.25
N SER A 217 -6.41 -9.51 -11.92
CA SER A 217 -6.99 -10.33 -10.86
C SER A 217 -7.04 -11.81 -11.20
N LEU A 218 -7.13 -12.17 -12.49
CA LEU A 218 -7.10 -13.55 -12.98
C LEU A 218 -5.71 -14.19 -12.84
N ASP A 219 -4.66 -13.38 -12.80
CA ASP A 219 -3.28 -13.83 -12.56
C ASP A 219 -2.92 -13.89 -11.06
N ASP A 220 -3.87 -13.61 -10.14
CA ASP A 220 -3.63 -13.66 -8.68
C ASP A 220 -4.10 -14.97 -8.05
N LYS A 221 -3.14 -15.90 -7.87
CA LYS A 221 -3.36 -17.23 -7.29
C LYS A 221 -3.96 -17.24 -5.88
N ARG A 222 -3.73 -16.19 -5.08
CA ARG A 222 -4.29 -16.10 -3.72
C ARG A 222 -5.76 -15.73 -3.77
N ARG A 223 -6.09 -14.78 -4.60
CA ARG A 223 -7.46 -14.31 -4.79
C ARG A 223 -8.37 -15.41 -5.30
N LEU A 224 -7.91 -16.16 -6.31
CA LEU A 224 -8.69 -17.28 -6.89
C LEU A 224 -9.10 -18.30 -5.82
N LEU A 225 -8.17 -18.68 -4.94
CA LEU A 225 -8.46 -19.63 -3.85
C LEU A 225 -9.41 -19.02 -2.80
N PHE A 226 -9.17 -17.77 -2.42
CA PHE A 226 -9.98 -17.06 -1.44
C PHE A 226 -11.44 -16.87 -1.91
N ASP A 227 -11.61 -16.42 -3.17
CA ASP A 227 -12.95 -16.24 -3.76
C ASP A 227 -13.71 -17.59 -3.85
N ALA A 228 -13.02 -18.68 -4.22
CA ALA A 228 -13.61 -20.00 -4.30
C ALA A 228 -14.08 -20.52 -2.92
N VAL A 229 -13.28 -20.32 -1.87
CA VAL A 229 -13.63 -20.71 -0.50
C VAL A 229 -14.75 -19.84 0.06
N ASN A 230 -14.73 -18.54 -0.17
CA ASN A 230 -15.83 -17.67 0.25
C ASN A 230 -17.15 -18.05 -0.41
N LYS A 231 -17.12 -18.51 -1.66
CA LYS A 231 -18.33 -18.94 -2.37
C LYS A 231 -19.02 -20.14 -1.70
N ILE A 232 -18.27 -21.07 -1.13
CA ILE A 232 -18.83 -22.19 -0.37
C ILE A 232 -19.16 -21.81 1.07
N LEU A 233 -18.40 -20.88 1.67
CA LEU A 233 -18.64 -20.42 3.03
C LEU A 233 -19.91 -19.57 3.15
N TYR A 234 -20.20 -18.74 2.15
CA TYR A 234 -21.33 -17.80 2.09
C TYR A 234 -22.14 -18.05 0.82
N LYS A 235 -23.08 -19.01 0.89
CA LYS A 235 -23.87 -19.46 -0.26
C LYS A 235 -24.95 -18.47 -0.68
N ASN A 236 -25.49 -17.71 0.27
CA ASN A 236 -26.57 -16.74 0.05
C ASN A 236 -26.09 -15.29 0.20
N HIS A 237 -25.03 -15.07 1.00
CA HIS A 237 -24.53 -13.74 1.30
C HIS A 237 -23.60 -13.22 0.20
N PRO A 238 -23.66 -11.93 -0.14
CA PRO A 238 -22.77 -11.28 -1.11
C PRO A 238 -21.28 -11.45 -0.83
N TYR A 239 -20.84 -11.68 0.43
CA TYR A 239 -19.43 -11.95 0.73
C TYR A 239 -18.85 -13.15 -0.04
N GLY A 240 -19.68 -14.15 -0.39
CA GLY A 240 -19.28 -15.29 -1.21
C GLY A 240 -19.74 -15.19 -2.66
N GLN A 241 -20.86 -14.49 -2.92
CA GLN A 241 -21.52 -14.52 -4.22
C GLN A 241 -21.10 -13.34 -5.14
N GLN A 242 -20.51 -12.29 -4.57
CA GLN A 242 -20.12 -11.08 -5.30
C GLN A 242 -18.65 -10.72 -5.01
N THR A 243 -17.83 -10.68 -6.05
CA THR A 243 -16.45 -10.17 -5.90
C THR A 243 -16.44 -8.66 -6.09
N THR A 244 -15.55 -7.96 -5.38
CA THR A 244 -15.46 -6.50 -5.47
C THR A 244 -15.28 -5.98 -6.90
N ILE A 245 -14.53 -6.70 -7.74
CA ILE A 245 -14.31 -6.30 -9.13
C ILE A 245 -15.44 -6.76 -10.08
N GLY A 246 -16.39 -7.56 -9.61
CA GLY A 246 -17.47 -8.10 -10.41
C GLY A 246 -17.06 -9.28 -11.32
N THR A 247 -18.06 -9.80 -12.05
CA THR A 247 -17.83 -10.84 -13.05
C THR A 247 -17.44 -10.23 -14.40
N VAL A 248 -16.83 -11.03 -15.29
CA VAL A 248 -16.50 -10.59 -16.66
C VAL A 248 -17.74 -10.18 -17.43
N ASP A 249 -18.82 -10.95 -17.29
CA ASP A 249 -20.07 -10.71 -18.02
C ASP A 249 -20.77 -9.42 -17.58
N HIS A 250 -20.76 -9.13 -16.28
CA HIS A 250 -21.32 -7.88 -15.76
C HIS A 250 -20.48 -6.67 -16.18
N LEU A 251 -19.15 -6.79 -16.20
CA LEU A 251 -18.28 -5.73 -16.70
C LEU A 251 -18.47 -5.46 -18.21
N LYS A 252 -18.76 -6.52 -18.99
CA LYS A 252 -19.07 -6.36 -20.42
C LYS A 252 -20.44 -5.73 -20.70
N ASN A 253 -21.30 -5.71 -19.71
CA ASN A 253 -22.69 -5.26 -19.84
C ASN A 253 -23.14 -4.35 -18.68
N PRO A 254 -22.45 -3.21 -18.43
CA PRO A 254 -22.80 -2.33 -17.33
C PRO A 254 -24.08 -1.52 -17.63
N SER A 255 -24.88 -1.28 -16.58
CA SER A 255 -25.99 -0.31 -16.64
C SER A 255 -25.55 1.01 -16.00
N LEU A 256 -25.40 2.04 -16.81
CA LEU A 256 -25.03 3.38 -16.33
C LEU A 256 -26.17 4.03 -15.53
N LYS A 257 -27.42 3.73 -15.86
CA LYS A 257 -28.59 4.18 -15.10
C LYS A 257 -28.59 3.59 -13.70
N THR A 258 -28.38 2.27 -13.56
CA THR A 258 -28.31 1.58 -12.27
C THR A 258 -27.13 2.12 -11.43
N MET A 259 -26.04 2.54 -12.06
CA MET A 259 -24.91 3.16 -11.38
C MET A 259 -25.27 4.52 -10.76
N TYR A 260 -26.02 5.38 -11.48
CA TYR A 260 -26.57 6.62 -10.91
C TYR A 260 -27.58 6.33 -9.77
N GLU A 261 -28.36 5.26 -9.89
CA GLU A 261 -29.28 4.82 -8.83
C GLU A 261 -28.51 4.35 -7.59
N PHE A 262 -27.45 3.55 -7.78
CA PHE A 262 -26.54 3.10 -6.71
C PHE A 262 -25.92 4.30 -5.96
N TYR A 263 -25.43 5.30 -6.71
CA TYR A 263 -24.92 6.54 -6.14
C TYR A 263 -25.98 7.27 -5.29
N ARG A 264 -27.16 7.55 -5.88
CA ARG A 264 -28.23 8.30 -5.20
C ARG A 264 -28.72 7.61 -3.94
N LYS A 265 -28.66 6.28 -3.89
CA LYS A 265 -29.07 5.46 -2.75
C LYS A 265 -28.02 5.45 -1.64
N ASN A 266 -26.75 5.27 -1.97
CA ASN A 266 -25.72 4.95 -0.99
C ASN A 266 -24.86 6.16 -0.57
N TYR A 267 -24.67 7.14 -1.47
CA TYR A 267 -23.87 8.33 -1.22
C TYR A 267 -24.74 9.44 -0.65
N VAL A 268 -25.19 9.25 0.58
CA VAL A 268 -26.02 10.20 1.33
C VAL A 268 -25.32 10.58 2.63
N PRO A 269 -25.47 11.84 3.13
CA PRO A 269 -24.71 12.31 4.28
C PRO A 269 -24.75 11.37 5.49
N GLY A 270 -25.92 10.86 5.86
CA GLY A 270 -26.09 9.95 6.99
C GLY A 270 -25.39 8.59 6.85
N ASN A 271 -24.99 8.22 5.62
CA ASN A 271 -24.26 6.98 5.30
C ASN A 271 -22.76 7.21 5.10
N MET A 272 -22.29 8.44 5.38
CA MET A 272 -20.91 8.84 5.12
C MET A 272 -20.24 9.49 6.34
N ALA A 273 -18.91 9.42 6.36
CA ALA A 273 -18.12 10.12 7.36
C ALA A 273 -16.87 10.76 6.74
N ILE A 274 -16.47 11.89 7.33
CA ILE A 274 -15.18 12.55 7.14
C ILE A 274 -14.31 12.23 8.35
N ALA A 275 -13.07 11.81 8.14
CA ALA A 275 -12.07 11.62 9.20
C ALA A 275 -10.79 12.38 8.86
N LEU A 276 -10.32 13.24 9.74
CA LEU A 276 -9.13 14.07 9.58
C LEU A 276 -8.17 13.90 10.76
N SER A 277 -6.88 13.77 10.45
CA SER A 277 -5.81 13.90 11.44
C SER A 277 -4.66 14.72 10.87
N GLY A 278 -4.15 15.67 11.65
CA GLY A 278 -3.01 16.46 11.22
C GLY A 278 -2.91 17.81 11.89
N ASP A 279 -2.19 18.71 11.22
CA ASP A 279 -1.87 20.04 11.69
C ASP A 279 -3.01 21.03 11.34
N PHE A 280 -4.01 21.09 12.18
CA PHE A 280 -5.15 22.02 12.11
C PHE A 280 -5.70 22.26 13.51
N LYS A 281 -6.60 23.26 13.64
CA LYS A 281 -7.40 23.47 14.83
C LYS A 281 -8.81 22.95 14.65
N ILE A 282 -9.29 22.11 15.58
CA ILE A 282 -10.60 21.44 15.50
C ILE A 282 -11.75 22.44 15.31
N PRO A 283 -11.85 23.58 16.06
CA PRO A 283 -12.95 24.53 15.85
C PRO A 283 -12.98 25.15 14.44
N GLU A 284 -11.81 25.39 13.85
CA GLU A 284 -11.70 25.89 12.49
C GLU A 284 -12.11 24.83 11.46
N ALA A 285 -11.62 23.60 11.63
CA ALA A 285 -11.90 22.50 10.72
C ALA A 285 -13.39 22.15 10.67
N ILE A 286 -14.05 22.02 11.83
CA ILE A 286 -15.48 21.71 11.86
C ILE A 286 -16.33 22.86 11.30
N GLY A 287 -15.97 24.11 11.58
CA GLY A 287 -16.65 25.27 11.01
C GLY A 287 -16.56 25.35 9.48
N LEU A 288 -15.39 25.03 8.90
CA LEU A 288 -15.21 24.95 7.45
C LEU A 288 -16.02 23.80 6.85
N ILE A 289 -16.02 22.63 7.48
CA ILE A 289 -16.76 21.46 6.99
C ILE A 289 -18.27 21.76 7.04
N ASP A 290 -18.78 22.30 8.13
CA ASP A 290 -20.19 22.69 8.28
C ASP A 290 -20.60 23.66 7.19
N ALA A 291 -19.86 24.74 6.99
CA ALA A 291 -20.17 25.77 6.00
C ALA A 291 -20.30 25.26 4.56
N HIS A 292 -19.61 24.17 4.20
CA HIS A 292 -19.58 23.66 2.82
C HIS A 292 -20.38 22.37 2.63
N PHE A 293 -20.45 21.49 3.63
CA PHE A 293 -21.15 20.20 3.52
C PHE A 293 -22.61 20.24 3.98
N LEU A 294 -23.02 21.24 4.79
CA LEU A 294 -24.39 21.36 5.27
C LEU A 294 -25.41 21.54 4.11
N GLY A 295 -25.00 22.20 3.01
CA GLY A 295 -25.81 22.34 1.80
C GLY A 295 -26.14 21.02 1.09
N TRP A 296 -25.47 19.94 1.40
CA TRP A 296 -25.77 18.60 0.90
C TRP A 296 -26.99 18.05 1.63
N LYS A 297 -28.12 17.96 0.91
CA LYS A 297 -29.42 17.65 1.50
C LYS A 297 -29.41 16.28 2.19
N ALA A 298 -29.96 16.25 3.39
CA ALA A 298 -30.26 15.01 4.09
C ALA A 298 -31.16 14.12 3.25
N LYS A 299 -30.88 12.82 3.27
CA LYS A 299 -31.68 11.77 2.64
C LYS A 299 -31.71 10.56 3.57
N ASP A 300 -32.69 9.71 3.40
CA ASP A 300 -32.79 8.46 4.16
C ASP A 300 -31.54 7.60 3.95
N VAL A 301 -31.00 7.09 5.05
CA VAL A 301 -29.91 6.13 5.03
C VAL A 301 -30.45 4.80 4.50
N PRO A 302 -29.79 4.14 3.55
CA PRO A 302 -30.25 2.86 3.03
C PRO A 302 -30.42 1.84 4.15
N GLU A 303 -31.57 1.19 4.17
CA GLU A 303 -31.79 0.07 5.07
C GLU A 303 -30.81 -1.07 4.77
N GLN A 304 -30.16 -1.59 5.81
CA GLN A 304 -29.24 -2.70 5.69
C GLN A 304 -30.04 -4.00 5.48
N ARG A 305 -29.86 -4.60 4.30
CA ARG A 305 -30.48 -5.89 4.01
C ARG A 305 -29.89 -6.94 4.94
N LYS A 306 -30.75 -7.72 5.58
CA LYS A 306 -30.38 -8.88 6.40
C LYS A 306 -30.27 -10.12 5.53
N TRP A 307 -29.26 -10.90 5.78
CA TRP A 307 -28.99 -12.16 5.08
C TRP A 307 -28.99 -13.30 6.08
N SER A 308 -29.41 -14.47 5.65
CA SER A 308 -29.33 -15.69 6.43
C SER A 308 -28.54 -16.73 5.68
N GLU A 309 -27.58 -17.33 6.35
CA GLU A 309 -26.77 -18.43 5.86
C GLU A 309 -27.12 -19.69 6.63
N GLU A 310 -27.46 -20.75 5.92
CA GLU A 310 -27.60 -22.06 6.52
C GLU A 310 -26.24 -22.58 7.03
N PRO A 311 -26.22 -23.36 8.12
CA PRO A 311 -25.01 -24.06 8.55
C PRO A 311 -24.41 -24.90 7.42
N LEU A 312 -23.09 -25.03 7.40
CA LEU A 312 -22.44 -25.99 6.51
C LEU A 312 -22.77 -27.40 6.97
N SER A 313 -22.85 -28.34 6.05
CA SER A 313 -23.08 -29.75 6.34
C SER A 313 -21.78 -30.54 6.23
N GLY A 314 -21.01 -30.55 7.30
CA GLY A 314 -19.66 -31.09 7.31
C GLY A 314 -18.64 -30.27 6.52
N VAL A 315 -17.59 -30.95 6.06
CA VAL A 315 -16.51 -30.30 5.31
C VAL A 315 -16.88 -30.12 3.84
N GLU A 316 -17.03 -28.90 3.39
CA GLU A 316 -17.24 -28.57 1.98
C GLU A 316 -15.93 -28.20 1.30
N ARG A 317 -15.57 -28.89 0.19
CA ARG A 317 -14.28 -28.77 -0.45
C ARG A 317 -14.36 -28.16 -1.84
N VAL A 318 -13.37 -27.34 -2.19
CA VAL A 318 -13.16 -26.80 -3.54
C VAL A 318 -11.70 -26.92 -3.94
N THR A 319 -11.45 -27.32 -5.19
CA THR A 319 -10.08 -27.36 -5.75
C THR A 319 -9.92 -26.30 -6.81
N VAL A 320 -8.84 -25.53 -6.69
CA VAL A 320 -8.44 -24.49 -7.65
C VAL A 320 -7.14 -24.90 -8.31
N LYS A 321 -7.13 -24.94 -9.64
CA LYS A 321 -5.92 -25.21 -10.45
C LYS A 321 -5.15 -23.91 -10.66
N TYR A 322 -3.85 -23.92 -10.37
CA TYR A 322 -2.93 -22.83 -10.67
C TYR A 322 -1.49 -23.35 -10.69
N LYS A 323 -0.76 -23.07 -11.76
CA LYS A 323 0.62 -23.53 -11.89
C LYS A 323 1.56 -22.88 -10.87
N GLY A 324 2.19 -23.68 -10.01
CA GLY A 324 3.15 -23.24 -9.00
C GLY A 324 2.77 -23.66 -7.57
N GLU A 325 3.10 -22.85 -6.58
CA GLU A 325 2.94 -23.15 -5.16
C GLU A 325 1.55 -23.68 -4.80
N GLU A 326 1.50 -24.87 -4.22
CA GLU A 326 0.28 -25.44 -3.65
C GLU A 326 -0.10 -24.80 -2.32
N ARG A 327 -1.39 -24.84 -1.95
CA ARG A 327 -1.87 -24.20 -0.71
C ARG A 327 -3.17 -24.81 -0.24
N VAL A 328 -3.29 -24.99 1.08
CA VAL A 328 -4.56 -25.24 1.77
C VAL A 328 -5.10 -23.93 2.34
N LEU A 329 -6.41 -23.77 2.33
CA LEU A 329 -7.12 -22.69 3.02
C LEU A 329 -8.37 -23.30 3.69
N LEU A 330 -8.46 -23.17 5.01
CA LEU A 330 -9.60 -23.61 5.81
C LEU A 330 -10.34 -22.36 6.30
N ALA A 331 -11.67 -22.35 6.19
CA ALA A 331 -12.50 -21.22 6.57
C ALA A 331 -13.64 -21.67 7.48
N PHE A 332 -13.71 -21.11 8.67
CA PHE A 332 -14.77 -21.29 9.64
C PHE A 332 -15.62 -20.03 9.69
N ARG A 333 -16.94 -20.14 9.56
CA ARG A 333 -17.84 -19.00 9.74
C ARG A 333 -17.92 -18.64 11.22
N THR A 334 -17.74 -17.35 11.55
CA THR A 334 -17.75 -16.86 12.92
C THR A 334 -18.77 -15.72 13.10
N ALA A 335 -18.86 -15.20 14.31
CA ALA A 335 -19.68 -14.03 14.60
C ALA A 335 -19.19 -12.77 13.87
N HIS A 336 -20.10 -11.81 13.72
CA HIS A 336 -19.79 -10.48 13.17
C HIS A 336 -19.00 -9.63 14.18
N ARG A 337 -18.40 -8.51 13.68
CA ARG A 337 -17.46 -7.69 14.44
C ARG A 337 -17.98 -7.03 15.73
N ASN A 338 -19.31 -6.86 15.84
CA ASN A 338 -19.92 -6.24 17.03
C ASN A 338 -20.60 -7.28 17.95
N HIS A 339 -20.31 -8.57 17.74
CA HIS A 339 -20.81 -9.65 18.63
C HIS A 339 -19.99 -9.71 19.92
N GLU A 340 -20.58 -10.19 21.01
CA GLU A 340 -19.89 -10.37 22.30
C GLU A 340 -18.67 -11.30 22.25
N ASP A 341 -18.64 -12.26 21.33
CA ASP A 341 -17.53 -13.16 21.12
C ASP A 341 -16.38 -12.57 20.26
N ALA A 342 -16.52 -11.37 19.67
CA ALA A 342 -15.56 -10.80 18.73
C ALA A 342 -14.17 -10.58 19.35
N ASP A 343 -14.10 -10.07 20.58
CA ASP A 343 -12.84 -9.85 21.29
C ASP A 343 -12.13 -11.20 21.57
N ALA A 344 -12.87 -12.25 21.94
CA ALA A 344 -12.33 -13.60 22.12
C ALA A 344 -11.87 -14.24 20.81
N LEU A 345 -12.61 -14.03 19.68
CA LEU A 345 -12.20 -14.50 18.34
C LEU A 345 -10.89 -13.85 17.92
N THR A 346 -10.70 -12.56 18.19
CA THR A 346 -9.46 -11.85 17.94
C THR A 346 -8.28 -12.43 18.76
N LEU A 347 -8.51 -12.76 20.04
CA LEU A 347 -7.49 -13.38 20.89
C LEU A 347 -7.18 -14.83 20.46
N ILE A 348 -8.17 -15.57 19.96
CA ILE A 348 -7.96 -16.90 19.37
C ILE A 348 -7.02 -16.81 18.16
N ASP A 349 -7.27 -15.85 17.25
CA ASP A 349 -6.41 -15.69 16.08
C ASP A 349 -4.96 -15.39 16.49
N MET A 350 -4.76 -14.47 17.41
CA MET A 350 -3.42 -14.13 17.92
C MET A 350 -2.77 -15.28 18.72
N THR A 351 -3.57 -16.12 19.37
CA THR A 351 -3.07 -17.34 20.02
C THR A 351 -2.61 -18.37 18.98
N LEU A 352 -3.26 -18.42 17.81
CA LEU A 352 -2.84 -19.26 16.69
C LEU A 352 -1.63 -18.68 15.97
N ASP A 353 -1.69 -17.41 15.57
CA ASP A 353 -0.67 -16.75 14.73
C ASP A 353 -0.49 -15.27 15.12
N ASN A 354 0.51 -14.99 15.95
CA ASN A 354 0.96 -13.65 16.28
C ASN A 354 2.33 -13.30 15.65
N ALA A 355 2.69 -14.01 14.58
CA ALA A 355 3.97 -13.94 13.86
C ALA A 355 5.22 -14.40 14.65
N THR A 356 5.16 -14.59 15.96
CA THR A 356 6.32 -14.88 16.81
C THR A 356 6.14 -16.17 17.64
N ALA A 357 5.16 -16.21 18.53
CA ALA A 357 5.00 -17.24 19.56
C ALA A 357 3.59 -17.86 19.60
N GLY A 358 2.76 -17.66 18.59
CA GLY A 358 1.49 -18.36 18.43
C GLY A 358 1.68 -19.85 18.18
N LEU A 359 0.63 -20.64 18.36
CA LEU A 359 0.70 -22.11 18.19
C LEU A 359 1.16 -22.51 16.80
N ILE A 360 0.65 -21.87 15.74
CA ILE A 360 1.11 -22.10 14.36
C ILE A 360 2.57 -21.70 14.20
N ASN A 361 2.95 -20.57 14.79
CA ASN A 361 4.31 -20.07 14.69
C ASN A 361 5.32 -21.04 15.31
N LEU A 362 5.05 -21.52 16.54
CA LEU A 362 5.98 -22.41 17.26
C LEU A 362 5.90 -23.86 16.77
N ASN A 363 4.68 -24.40 16.60
CA ASN A 363 4.50 -25.83 16.32
C ASN A 363 4.67 -26.21 14.86
N LEU A 364 4.33 -25.28 13.93
CA LEU A 364 4.38 -25.57 12.49
C LEU A 364 5.54 -24.84 11.81
N ASN A 365 5.65 -23.52 11.98
CA ASN A 365 6.66 -22.71 11.28
C ASN A 365 8.06 -22.84 11.90
N GLN A 366 8.17 -22.76 13.23
CA GLN A 366 9.46 -22.88 13.91
C GLN A 366 10.02 -24.30 13.82
N LYS A 367 9.16 -25.31 14.05
CA LYS A 367 9.52 -26.74 13.91
C LYS A 367 9.54 -27.22 12.44
N GLN A 368 9.33 -26.32 11.48
CA GLN A 368 9.38 -26.61 10.05
C GLN A 368 8.53 -27.83 9.62
N LYS A 369 7.34 -28.00 10.27
CA LYS A 369 6.39 -29.08 9.90
C LYS A 369 5.69 -28.83 8.59
N VAL A 370 5.61 -27.58 8.17
CA VAL A 370 5.12 -27.09 6.87
C VAL A 370 6.14 -26.12 6.31
N ARG A 371 6.00 -25.75 5.05
CA ARG A 371 6.85 -24.68 4.48
C ARG A 371 6.50 -23.32 5.09
N ARG A 372 5.20 -23.06 5.28
CA ARG A 372 4.67 -21.89 5.99
C ARG A 372 3.19 -22.09 6.28
N ALA A 373 2.72 -21.63 7.41
CA ALA A 373 1.31 -21.58 7.78
C ALA A 373 0.99 -20.30 8.54
N GLY A 374 -0.29 -19.95 8.60
CA GLY A 374 -0.79 -18.81 9.36
C GLY A 374 -2.29 -18.81 9.51
N SER A 375 -2.80 -17.82 10.22
CA SER A 375 -4.23 -17.56 10.36
C SER A 375 -4.57 -16.09 10.15
N ASN A 376 -5.83 -15.78 9.87
CA ASN A 376 -6.35 -14.42 9.74
C ASN A 376 -7.83 -14.39 10.10
N PRO A 377 -8.28 -13.45 10.95
CA PRO A 377 -9.68 -13.21 11.21
C PRO A 377 -10.25 -12.23 10.18
N TYR A 378 -11.46 -12.47 9.73
CA TYR A 378 -12.26 -11.57 8.93
C TYR A 378 -13.55 -11.26 9.68
N LEU A 379 -13.58 -10.15 10.43
CA LEU A 379 -14.74 -9.73 11.17
C LEU A 379 -15.47 -8.62 10.40
N HIS A 380 -16.53 -8.99 9.66
CA HIS A 380 -17.37 -8.05 8.91
C HIS A 380 -18.63 -7.69 9.70
N ASN A 381 -19.50 -6.83 9.15
CA ASN A 381 -20.68 -6.33 9.85
C ASN A 381 -21.79 -7.37 9.96
N ASP A 382 -21.89 -8.32 9.02
CA ASP A 382 -22.99 -9.30 9.00
C ASP A 382 -22.53 -10.67 9.51
N TYR A 383 -21.33 -11.12 9.11
CA TYR A 383 -20.70 -12.37 9.53
C TYR A 383 -19.20 -12.18 9.69
N GLY A 384 -18.55 -13.10 10.39
CA GLY A 384 -17.11 -13.23 10.40
C GLY A 384 -16.63 -14.53 9.77
N ALA A 385 -15.32 -14.65 9.57
CA ALA A 385 -14.65 -15.89 9.24
C ALA A 385 -13.29 -15.97 9.92
N GLN A 386 -12.93 -17.16 10.41
CA GLN A 386 -11.55 -17.49 10.76
C GLN A 386 -10.94 -18.28 9.61
N ILE A 387 -9.86 -17.77 9.04
CA ILE A 387 -9.14 -18.41 7.94
C ILE A 387 -7.83 -18.98 8.47
N LEU A 388 -7.58 -20.26 8.26
CA LEU A 388 -6.27 -20.88 8.44
C LEU A 388 -5.72 -21.25 7.06
N TRP A 389 -4.42 -21.11 6.87
CA TRP A 389 -3.81 -21.47 5.60
C TRP A 389 -2.43 -22.12 5.81
N GLY A 390 -2.07 -22.98 4.89
CA GLY A 390 -0.78 -23.66 4.91
C GLY A 390 -0.24 -23.97 3.53
N ILE A 391 1.08 -23.97 3.42
CA ILE A 391 1.85 -24.31 2.23
C ILE A 391 2.64 -25.57 2.52
N PRO A 392 2.45 -26.64 1.75
CA PRO A 392 3.14 -27.91 1.99
C PRO A 392 4.63 -27.82 1.71
N LYS A 393 5.40 -28.69 2.34
CA LYS A 393 6.75 -29.05 1.93
C LYS A 393 6.69 -29.92 0.69
N LYS A 394 7.82 -30.08 0.00
CA LYS A 394 7.92 -31.02 -1.13
C LYS A 394 7.58 -32.45 -0.67
N GLY A 395 6.63 -33.06 -1.35
CA GLY A 395 6.14 -34.40 -1.04
C GLY A 395 5.16 -34.52 0.11
N GLN A 396 4.76 -33.41 0.73
CA GLN A 396 3.70 -33.35 1.74
C GLN A 396 2.36 -33.11 1.04
N THR A 397 1.33 -33.83 1.44
CA THR A 397 -0.01 -33.68 0.85
C THR A 397 -0.74 -32.47 1.44
N LEU A 398 -1.77 -31.99 0.74
CA LEU A 398 -2.61 -30.89 1.20
C LEU A 398 -3.44 -31.30 2.41
N GLU A 399 -3.87 -32.58 2.47
CA GLU A 399 -4.57 -33.19 3.58
C GLU A 399 -3.73 -33.25 4.84
N GLU A 400 -2.45 -33.61 4.74
CA GLU A 400 -1.52 -33.57 5.89
C GLU A 400 -1.38 -32.16 6.46
N VAL A 401 -1.29 -31.13 5.60
CA VAL A 401 -1.24 -29.73 6.04
C VAL A 401 -2.56 -29.30 6.69
N GLU A 402 -3.72 -29.71 6.13
CA GLU A 402 -5.04 -29.50 6.76
C GLU A 402 -5.07 -30.07 8.17
N GLN A 403 -4.65 -31.35 8.36
CA GLN A 403 -4.65 -31.98 9.69
C GLN A 403 -3.72 -31.28 10.68
N LEU A 404 -2.57 -30.78 10.23
CA LEU A 404 -1.67 -29.99 11.06
C LEU A 404 -2.30 -28.67 11.53
N LEU A 405 -3.05 -27.98 10.66
CA LEU A 405 -3.78 -26.75 10.99
C LEU A 405 -4.93 -27.03 11.97
N LEU A 406 -5.74 -28.05 11.72
CA LEU A 406 -6.83 -28.49 12.62
C LEU A 406 -6.29 -28.91 13.99
N GLY A 407 -5.10 -29.53 14.03
CA GLY A 407 -4.42 -29.85 15.26
C GLY A 407 -4.14 -28.63 16.14
N GLN A 408 -3.84 -27.46 15.55
CA GLN A 408 -3.63 -26.23 16.34
C GLN A 408 -4.94 -25.70 16.92
N LEU A 409 -6.05 -25.78 16.18
CA LEU A 409 -7.39 -25.45 16.70
C LEU A 409 -7.79 -26.39 17.84
N SER A 410 -7.48 -27.69 17.72
CA SER A 410 -7.73 -28.67 18.79
C SER A 410 -7.03 -28.31 20.10
N LEU A 411 -5.79 -27.79 20.04
CA LEU A 411 -5.08 -27.32 21.24
C LEU A 411 -5.84 -26.17 21.91
N ILE A 412 -6.35 -25.20 21.15
CA ILE A 412 -7.15 -24.10 21.71
C ILE A 412 -8.44 -24.61 22.32
N LYS A 413 -9.17 -25.47 21.60
CA LYS A 413 -10.45 -26.05 22.07
C LYS A 413 -10.31 -26.82 23.40
N LYS A 414 -9.15 -27.43 23.65
CA LYS A 414 -8.82 -28.13 24.89
C LYS A 414 -8.19 -27.24 25.96
N GLY A 415 -7.88 -25.99 25.65
CA GLY A 415 -7.13 -25.10 26.54
C GLY A 415 -5.65 -25.47 26.69
N GLU A 416 -5.08 -26.24 25.76
CA GLU A 416 -3.69 -26.69 25.77
C GLU A 416 -2.75 -25.60 25.20
N PHE A 417 -2.78 -24.41 25.82
CA PHE A 417 -1.87 -23.31 25.58
C PHE A 417 -1.49 -22.62 26.90
N GLU A 418 -0.34 -21.95 26.92
CA GLU A 418 0.24 -21.41 28.15
C GLU A 418 -0.52 -20.14 28.62
N ASP A 419 -0.65 -19.92 29.93
CA ASP A 419 -1.47 -18.82 30.48
C ASP A 419 -0.89 -17.43 30.20
N TRP A 420 0.45 -17.31 30.02
CA TRP A 420 1.11 -16.04 29.72
C TRP A 420 0.74 -15.46 28.34
N ILE A 421 0.17 -16.27 27.41
CA ILE A 421 0.01 -15.84 26.02
C ILE A 421 -1.04 -14.73 25.88
N LEU A 422 -2.16 -14.82 26.61
CA LEU A 422 -3.22 -13.81 26.53
C LEU A 422 -2.75 -12.43 27.04
N PRO A 423 -2.12 -12.30 28.21
CA PRO A 423 -1.50 -11.04 28.63
C PRO A 423 -0.46 -10.49 27.64
N ALA A 424 0.37 -11.36 27.07
CA ALA A 424 1.39 -10.94 26.08
C ALA A 424 0.74 -10.42 24.79
N ILE A 425 -0.35 -11.04 24.31
CA ILE A 425 -1.13 -10.54 23.16
C ILE A 425 -1.70 -9.16 23.45
N VAL A 426 -2.24 -8.93 24.65
CA VAL A 426 -2.74 -7.60 25.04
C VAL A 426 -1.62 -6.56 25.04
N THR A 427 -0.44 -6.91 25.55
CA THR A 427 0.75 -6.04 25.48
C THR A 427 1.13 -5.72 24.04
N ASP A 428 1.09 -6.70 23.14
CA ASP A 428 1.35 -6.50 21.71
C ASP A 428 0.31 -5.58 21.04
N PHE A 429 -0.97 -5.70 21.41
CA PHE A 429 -2.00 -4.75 20.95
C PHE A 429 -1.75 -3.32 21.45
N LYS A 430 -1.36 -3.13 22.71
CA LYS A 430 -0.99 -1.81 23.27
C LYS A 430 0.19 -1.21 22.51
N LYS A 431 1.25 -1.99 22.31
CA LYS A 431 2.43 -1.59 21.51
C LYS A 431 2.03 -1.19 20.09
N THR A 432 1.26 -2.03 19.41
CA THR A 432 0.80 -1.79 18.04
C THR A 432 -0.09 -0.55 17.95
N GLN A 433 -0.95 -0.28 18.92
CA GLN A 433 -1.78 0.92 18.99
C GLN A 433 -0.93 2.17 19.15
N LYS A 434 0.07 2.18 20.05
CA LYS A 434 1.03 3.30 20.21
C LYS A 434 1.73 3.62 18.89
N SER A 435 2.29 2.60 18.23
CA SER A 435 2.95 2.76 16.92
C SER A 435 1.99 3.28 15.83
N ARG A 436 0.77 2.78 15.77
CA ARG A 436 -0.25 3.23 14.81
C ARG A 436 -0.57 4.71 14.95
N PHE A 437 -0.66 5.20 16.19
CA PHE A 437 -1.05 6.58 16.47
C PHE A 437 0.10 7.60 16.35
N GLU A 438 1.32 7.17 16.05
CA GLU A 438 2.39 8.07 15.61
C GLU A 438 2.06 8.74 14.26
N SER A 439 1.23 8.14 13.43
CA SER A 439 0.93 8.61 12.08
C SER A 439 -0.51 9.11 11.90
N ASN A 440 -0.69 10.18 11.13
CA ASN A 440 -2.00 10.68 10.74
C ASN A 440 -2.83 9.59 10.03
N THR A 441 -2.21 8.80 9.17
CA THR A 441 -2.87 7.68 8.47
C THR A 441 -3.41 6.63 9.45
N GLY A 442 -2.65 6.27 10.47
CA GLY A 442 -3.07 5.29 11.48
C GLY A 442 -4.25 5.78 12.30
N ARG A 443 -4.23 7.06 12.71
CA ARG A 443 -5.32 7.74 13.43
C ARG A 443 -6.60 7.78 12.61
N VAL A 444 -6.52 8.26 11.37
CA VAL A 444 -7.68 8.39 10.48
C VAL A 444 -8.29 7.03 10.16
N ARG A 445 -7.48 6.02 9.83
CA ARG A 445 -7.99 4.66 9.57
C ARG A 445 -8.69 4.04 10.78
N PHE A 446 -8.20 4.31 11.99
CA PHE A 446 -8.86 3.85 13.21
C PHE A 446 -10.26 4.45 13.36
N MET A 447 -10.40 5.77 13.10
CA MET A 447 -11.68 6.47 13.10
C MET A 447 -12.63 6.00 11.98
N SER A 448 -12.10 5.88 10.75
CA SER A 448 -12.87 5.38 9.60
C SER A 448 -13.40 3.96 9.83
N ASN A 449 -12.58 3.07 10.40
CA ASN A 449 -12.99 1.70 10.71
C ASN A 449 -14.07 1.64 11.77
N ALA A 450 -14.04 2.52 12.78
CA ALA A 450 -15.11 2.63 13.77
C ALA A 450 -16.44 3.02 13.09
N PHE A 451 -16.41 4.01 12.21
CA PHE A 451 -17.58 4.40 11.43
C PHE A 451 -18.09 3.26 10.56
N ILE A 452 -17.26 2.69 9.69
CA ILE A 452 -17.62 1.62 8.76
C ILE A 452 -18.18 0.41 9.53
N GLY A 453 -17.60 0.10 10.69
CA GLY A 453 -18.01 -1.00 11.55
C GLY A 453 -19.25 -0.73 12.39
N TYR A 454 -19.93 0.42 12.26
CA TYR A 454 -21.04 0.80 13.14
C TYR A 454 -20.69 0.73 14.64
N LYS A 455 -19.41 0.95 14.99
CA LYS A 455 -18.90 0.81 16.34
C LYS A 455 -18.97 2.15 17.05
N ASP A 456 -19.53 2.16 18.26
CA ASP A 456 -19.50 3.32 19.14
C ASP A 456 -18.05 3.69 19.47
N TRP A 457 -17.78 5.02 19.69
CA TRP A 457 -16.41 5.48 19.93
C TRP A 457 -15.85 4.99 21.25
N GLU A 458 -16.62 5.03 22.32
CA GLU A 458 -16.21 4.52 23.64
C GLU A 458 -15.92 3.01 23.57
N ALA A 459 -16.76 2.26 22.85
CA ALA A 459 -16.53 0.84 22.60
C ALA A 459 -15.27 0.59 21.75
N THR A 460 -14.94 1.51 20.83
CA THR A 460 -13.74 1.41 19.97
C THR A 460 -12.46 1.63 20.76
N ILE A 461 -12.37 2.72 21.52
CA ILE A 461 -11.16 3.01 22.32
C ILE A 461 -10.99 2.03 23.51
N GLY A 462 -12.11 1.49 24.02
CA GLY A 462 -12.13 0.51 25.12
C GLY A 462 -11.85 -0.93 24.70
N GLU A 463 -11.55 -1.21 23.42
CA GLU A 463 -11.39 -2.57 22.90
C GLU A 463 -10.30 -3.36 23.61
N ILE A 464 -9.09 -2.81 23.77
CA ILE A 464 -7.98 -3.45 24.46
C ILE A 464 -8.35 -3.74 25.93
N GLY A 465 -9.00 -2.79 26.62
CA GLY A 465 -9.47 -2.99 28.00
C GLY A 465 -10.56 -4.06 28.15
N ARG A 466 -11.34 -4.34 27.10
CA ARG A 466 -12.24 -5.51 27.07
C ARG A 466 -11.47 -6.80 26.86
N MET A 467 -10.50 -6.82 25.94
CA MET A 467 -9.64 -7.99 25.69
C MET A 467 -8.86 -8.42 26.93
N GLU A 468 -8.44 -7.48 27.78
CA GLU A 468 -7.80 -7.78 29.09
C GLU A 468 -8.67 -8.60 30.03
N LYS A 469 -9.98 -8.52 29.89
CA LYS A 469 -10.95 -9.25 30.73
C LYS A 469 -11.33 -10.62 30.19
N VAL A 470 -10.97 -10.91 28.93
CA VAL A 470 -11.25 -12.22 28.33
C VAL A 470 -10.35 -13.28 28.96
N THR A 471 -10.99 -14.29 29.52
CA THR A 471 -10.30 -15.39 30.19
C THR A 471 -9.94 -16.53 29.23
N LYS A 472 -9.03 -17.40 29.64
CA LYS A 472 -8.73 -18.65 28.93
C LYS A 472 -9.99 -19.52 28.74
N ALA A 473 -10.89 -19.55 29.74
CA ALA A 473 -12.17 -20.26 29.65
C ALA A 473 -13.07 -19.67 28.54
N ASP A 474 -13.10 -18.35 28.38
CA ASP A 474 -13.84 -17.71 27.29
C ASP A 474 -13.28 -18.07 25.92
N VAL A 475 -11.95 -18.06 25.77
CA VAL A 475 -11.26 -18.48 24.54
C VAL A 475 -11.64 -19.94 24.19
N VAL A 476 -11.56 -20.85 25.16
CA VAL A 476 -11.94 -22.27 24.98
C VAL A 476 -13.42 -22.40 24.61
N ARG A 477 -14.32 -21.71 25.31
CA ARG A 477 -15.76 -21.71 25.03
C ARG A 477 -16.04 -21.25 23.60
N VAL A 478 -15.45 -20.13 23.19
CA VAL A 478 -15.66 -19.53 21.87
C VAL A 478 -15.04 -20.41 20.78
N ALA A 479 -13.88 -20.99 21.01
CA ALA A 479 -13.27 -21.93 20.08
C ALA A 479 -14.14 -23.17 19.84
N ASN A 480 -14.72 -23.75 20.92
CA ASN A 480 -15.63 -24.89 20.78
C ASN A 480 -16.96 -24.51 20.12
N LYS A 481 -17.41 -23.26 20.23
CA LYS A 481 -18.63 -22.77 19.57
C LYS A 481 -18.50 -22.65 18.06
N TYR A 482 -17.34 -22.13 17.56
CA TYR A 482 -17.21 -21.76 16.15
C TYR A 482 -16.35 -22.71 15.31
N PHE A 483 -15.48 -23.50 15.91
CA PHE A 483 -14.55 -24.38 15.16
C PHE A 483 -14.96 -25.85 15.30
N GLY A 484 -16.15 -26.14 14.74
CA GLY A 484 -16.66 -27.51 14.61
C GLY A 484 -16.06 -28.28 13.45
N ASP A 485 -16.75 -29.32 13.06
CA ASP A 485 -16.39 -30.15 11.91
C ASP A 485 -17.00 -29.61 10.59
N ASP A 486 -17.74 -28.49 10.67
CA ASP A 486 -18.40 -27.82 9.56
C ASP A 486 -17.56 -26.62 9.09
N TYR A 487 -16.79 -26.78 8.02
CA TYR A 487 -15.95 -25.72 7.49
C TYR A 487 -15.76 -25.83 5.97
N GLY A 488 -15.36 -24.71 5.35
CA GLY A 488 -14.93 -24.66 3.97
C GLY A 488 -13.45 -25.00 3.83
N ALA A 489 -13.09 -25.91 2.93
CA ALA A 489 -11.71 -26.27 2.62
C ALA A 489 -11.40 -25.99 1.15
N GLY A 490 -10.40 -25.16 0.90
CA GLY A 490 -9.89 -24.86 -0.44
C GLY A 490 -8.50 -25.43 -0.65
N TYR A 491 -8.34 -26.17 -1.73
CA TYR A 491 -7.05 -26.70 -2.18
C TYR A 491 -6.64 -26.03 -3.48
N ARG A 492 -5.46 -25.45 -3.50
CA ARG A 492 -4.83 -25.01 -4.74
C ARG A 492 -3.73 -25.97 -5.12
N VAL A 493 -3.91 -26.62 -6.29
CA VAL A 493 -3.01 -27.64 -6.82
C VAL A 493 -2.13 -27.09 -7.93
N ASP A 494 -0.90 -27.63 -8.09
CA ASP A 494 0.07 -27.25 -9.13
C ASP A 494 -0.34 -27.83 -10.49
N GLU A 495 -1.44 -27.34 -11.04
CA GLU A 495 -1.95 -27.71 -12.36
C GLU A 495 -2.19 -26.48 -13.23
N GLN A 496 -2.22 -26.69 -14.56
CA GLN A 496 -2.52 -25.63 -15.50
C GLN A 496 -3.93 -25.07 -15.27
N GLN A 497 -4.06 -23.75 -15.23
CA GLN A 497 -5.35 -23.08 -15.14
C GLN A 497 -5.86 -22.68 -16.54
N ASP A 498 -7.18 -22.63 -16.69
CA ASP A 498 -7.80 -22.03 -17.86
C ASP A 498 -7.88 -20.51 -17.62
N ILE A 499 -7.18 -19.74 -18.45
CA ILE A 499 -7.23 -18.27 -18.40
C ILE A 499 -8.30 -17.81 -19.40
N PRO A 500 -9.43 -17.25 -18.94
CA PRO A 500 -10.47 -16.79 -19.86
C PRO A 500 -9.98 -15.65 -20.73
N LYS A 501 -10.24 -15.72 -22.04
CA LYS A 501 -10.05 -14.61 -22.96
C LYS A 501 -11.11 -13.55 -22.74
N ILE A 502 -10.69 -12.34 -22.41
CA ILE A 502 -11.57 -11.17 -22.38
C ILE A 502 -11.38 -10.40 -23.68
N GLU A 503 -12.30 -10.56 -24.61
CA GLU A 503 -12.34 -9.74 -25.83
C GLU A 503 -12.87 -8.35 -25.49
N LYS A 504 -12.15 -7.33 -25.90
CA LYS A 504 -12.54 -5.93 -25.72
C LYS A 504 -13.11 -5.37 -27.02
N PRO A 505 -14.15 -4.54 -26.94
CA PRO A 505 -14.56 -3.74 -28.09
C PRO A 505 -13.46 -2.73 -28.43
N VAL A 506 -13.36 -2.39 -29.72
CA VAL A 506 -12.46 -1.35 -30.19
C VAL A 506 -13.05 0.02 -29.84
N ILE A 507 -12.26 0.88 -29.19
CA ILE A 507 -12.61 2.27 -28.91
C ILE A 507 -11.64 3.23 -29.61
N ASP A 508 -12.14 4.38 -30.01
CA ASP A 508 -11.32 5.43 -30.60
C ASP A 508 -10.54 6.18 -29.51
N GLN A 509 -9.32 6.57 -29.85
CA GLN A 509 -8.45 7.32 -28.95
C GLN A 509 -9.02 8.72 -28.68
N ILE A 510 -9.07 9.11 -27.41
CA ILE A 510 -9.45 10.46 -26.98
C ILE A 510 -8.22 11.36 -27.06
N LYS A 511 -8.37 12.51 -27.76
CA LYS A 511 -7.31 13.54 -27.78
C LYS A 511 -7.35 14.34 -26.50
N ILE A 512 -6.25 14.32 -25.75
CA ILE A 512 -6.08 15.07 -24.50
C ILE A 512 -5.38 16.39 -24.81
N ASP A 513 -6.04 17.48 -24.44
CA ASP A 513 -5.42 18.80 -24.41
C ASP A 513 -5.03 19.13 -22.96
N PRO A 514 -3.73 19.12 -22.63
CA PRO A 514 -3.25 19.33 -21.26
C PRO A 514 -3.45 20.78 -20.76
N SER A 515 -3.68 21.75 -21.67
CA SER A 515 -3.89 23.16 -21.30
C SER A 515 -5.29 23.46 -20.80
N ARG A 516 -6.26 22.54 -20.99
CA ARG A 516 -7.63 22.77 -20.56
C ARG A 516 -7.77 22.80 -19.05
N GLN A 517 -8.50 23.81 -18.59
CA GLN A 517 -8.87 24.00 -17.21
C GLN A 517 -10.28 24.56 -17.10
N SER A 518 -11.09 24.06 -16.16
CA SER A 518 -12.41 24.61 -15.90
C SER A 518 -12.32 25.94 -15.14
N ALA A 519 -13.35 26.77 -15.28
CA ALA A 519 -13.46 28.02 -14.52
C ALA A 519 -13.48 27.76 -13.00
N TYR A 520 -14.05 26.63 -12.58
CA TYR A 520 -14.09 26.21 -11.20
C TYR A 520 -12.69 25.88 -10.66
N ALA A 521 -11.92 25.08 -11.40
CA ALA A 521 -10.55 24.73 -11.04
C ALA A 521 -9.66 25.98 -10.91
N LYS A 522 -9.78 26.92 -11.85
CA LYS A 522 -9.06 28.18 -11.76
C LYS A 522 -9.41 28.96 -10.49
N LYS A 523 -10.71 29.12 -10.19
CA LYS A 523 -11.17 29.82 -8.99
C LYS A 523 -10.64 29.15 -7.70
N LEU A 524 -10.58 27.82 -7.65
CA LEU A 524 -10.05 27.08 -6.51
C LEU A 524 -8.55 27.31 -6.31
N LEU A 525 -7.77 27.31 -7.39
CA LEU A 525 -6.32 27.53 -7.33
C LEU A 525 -5.96 28.98 -7.02
N ASP A 526 -6.81 29.94 -7.40
CA ASP A 526 -6.63 31.39 -7.13
C ASP A 526 -6.98 31.75 -5.66
N MET A 527 -7.50 30.83 -4.87
CA MET A 527 -7.76 31.07 -3.44
C MET A 527 -6.45 31.38 -2.71
N GLN A 528 -6.46 32.48 -1.94
CA GLN A 528 -5.33 32.89 -1.14
C GLN A 528 -5.04 31.86 -0.04
N VAL A 529 -3.77 31.51 0.12
CA VAL A 529 -3.29 30.51 1.08
C VAL A 529 -2.02 31.05 1.73
N GLN A 530 -1.95 30.96 3.06
CA GLN A 530 -0.73 31.26 3.79
C GLN A 530 0.32 30.20 3.46
N GLU A 531 1.51 30.62 3.06
CA GLU A 531 2.58 29.68 2.73
C GLU A 531 3.18 29.06 4.00
N ILE A 532 3.60 27.79 3.88
CA ILE A 532 4.31 27.06 4.93
C ILE A 532 5.80 27.15 4.62
N GLU A 533 6.61 27.49 5.62
CA GLU A 533 8.06 27.46 5.47
C GLU A 533 8.62 26.04 5.56
N PRO A 534 9.60 25.66 4.71
CA PRO A 534 10.22 24.34 4.77
C PRO A 534 10.91 24.08 6.10
N VAL A 535 10.72 22.91 6.66
CA VAL A 535 11.45 22.42 7.83
C VAL A 535 12.64 21.59 7.38
N TYR A 536 13.81 21.87 7.93
CA TYR A 536 15.08 21.19 7.65
C TYR A 536 15.49 20.37 8.87
N VAL A 537 16.33 19.36 8.67
CA VAL A 537 16.91 18.60 9.78
C VAL A 537 17.99 19.45 10.44
N ASP A 538 17.87 19.59 11.76
CA ASP A 538 18.83 20.29 12.60
C ASP A 538 19.77 19.30 13.29
N PRO A 539 21.08 19.28 12.98
CA PRO A 539 22.02 18.35 13.57
C PRO A 539 22.22 18.52 15.09
N GLU A 540 21.83 19.68 15.67
CA GLU A 540 21.97 19.93 17.10
C GLU A 540 20.80 19.37 17.93
N THR A 541 19.59 19.32 17.32
CA THR A 541 18.36 18.98 18.04
C THR A 541 17.73 17.64 17.61
N ASP A 542 17.81 17.29 16.32
CA ASP A 542 17.06 16.15 15.78
C ASP A 542 17.77 14.79 15.96
N TYR A 543 19.11 14.82 16.08
CA TYR A 543 19.89 13.61 16.28
C TYR A 543 21.24 13.88 16.96
N LYS A 544 21.88 12.80 17.44
CA LYS A 544 23.27 12.85 17.94
C LYS A 544 24.07 11.72 17.31
N ILE A 545 25.34 11.98 17.03
CA ILE A 545 26.31 10.95 16.61
C ILE A 545 27.43 10.95 17.64
N THR A 546 27.75 9.78 18.17
CA THR A 546 28.87 9.61 19.12
C THR A 546 29.64 8.35 18.80
N ASP A 547 30.94 8.33 19.12
CA ASP A 547 31.73 7.12 19.06
C ASP A 547 31.38 6.26 20.29
N TYR A 548 30.81 5.09 20.05
CA TYR A 548 30.52 4.12 21.10
C TYR A 548 31.79 3.40 21.54
N SER A 549 32.59 2.96 20.58
CA SER A 549 33.93 2.42 20.75
C SER A 549 34.74 2.63 19.48
N GLU A 550 36.04 2.30 19.48
CA GLU A 550 36.83 2.38 18.26
C GLU A 550 36.22 1.52 17.14
N GLY A 551 35.89 2.17 16.01
CA GLY A 551 35.25 1.54 14.86
C GLY A 551 33.75 1.29 14.98
N VAL A 552 33.07 1.78 16.05
CA VAL A 552 31.61 1.67 16.21
C VAL A 552 31.00 3.03 16.53
N LYS A 553 30.15 3.54 15.62
CA LYS A 553 29.39 4.78 15.82
C LYS A 553 27.98 4.50 16.28
N LEU A 554 27.50 5.27 17.24
CA LEU A 554 26.11 5.31 17.68
C LEU A 554 25.41 6.54 17.11
N TYR A 555 24.34 6.31 16.36
CA TYR A 555 23.38 7.32 15.91
C TYR A 555 22.19 7.26 16.85
N TYR A 556 21.82 8.38 17.42
CA TYR A 556 20.74 8.50 18.39
C TYR A 556 19.72 9.54 17.96
N SER A 557 18.42 9.23 18.07
CA SER A 557 17.31 10.17 17.94
C SER A 557 16.26 9.87 19.01
N GLN A 558 15.75 10.92 19.66
CA GLN A 558 14.74 10.79 20.69
C GLN A 558 13.35 10.58 20.07
N ASN A 559 12.56 9.66 20.63
CA ASN A 559 11.15 9.53 20.36
C ASN A 559 10.36 10.48 21.28
N PRO A 560 9.73 11.55 20.74
CA PRO A 560 9.00 12.52 21.57
C PRO A 560 7.53 12.15 21.82
N ILE A 561 7.04 11.03 21.23
CA ILE A 561 5.62 10.72 21.20
C ILE A 561 5.24 9.64 22.22
N ASN A 562 6.08 8.60 22.36
CA ASN A 562 5.78 7.44 23.19
C ASN A 562 7.06 6.69 23.60
N ASP A 563 6.88 5.63 24.38
CA ASP A 563 7.90 4.77 24.95
C ASP A 563 8.27 3.56 24.05
N LEU A 564 8.24 3.73 22.73
CA LEU A 564 8.66 2.69 21.79
C LEU A 564 10.07 2.94 21.28
N PHE A 565 10.94 1.94 21.46
CA PHE A 565 12.28 1.98 20.89
C PHE A 565 12.43 1.16 19.60
N SER A 566 13.46 1.50 18.84
CA SER A 566 14.02 0.69 17.77
C SER A 566 15.54 0.83 17.81
N LEU A 567 16.26 -0.30 17.89
CA LEU A 567 17.71 -0.35 17.77
C LEU A 567 18.09 -1.22 16.59
N THR A 568 18.95 -0.70 15.71
CA THR A 568 19.48 -1.43 14.56
C THR A 568 21.01 -1.42 14.58
N ILE A 569 21.63 -2.60 14.51
CA ILE A 569 23.05 -2.76 14.24
C ILE A 569 23.20 -3.07 12.76
N THR A 570 24.03 -2.27 12.05
CA THR A 570 24.29 -2.42 10.61
C THR A 570 25.75 -2.76 10.36
N PHE A 571 25.98 -3.87 9.69
CA PHE A 571 27.29 -4.29 9.16
C PHE A 571 27.32 -4.08 7.65
N GLU A 572 28.38 -3.45 7.11
CA GLU A 572 28.55 -3.28 5.65
C GLU A 572 29.03 -4.57 4.97
N ILE A 573 28.40 -5.69 5.30
CA ILE A 573 28.63 -7.02 4.74
C ILE A 573 27.28 -7.63 4.41
N GLY A 574 27.09 -8.04 3.16
CA GLY A 574 25.85 -8.66 2.68
C GLY A 574 26.13 -9.81 1.71
N ASN A 575 25.13 -10.19 0.93
CA ASN A 575 25.22 -11.29 -0.03
C ASN A 575 26.23 -11.05 -1.17
N ASN A 576 26.67 -9.81 -1.38
CA ASN A 576 27.70 -9.50 -2.38
C ASN A 576 29.11 -9.81 -1.90
N GLN A 577 29.36 -9.77 -0.60
CA GLN A 577 30.63 -10.09 0.05
C GLN A 577 30.66 -11.56 0.50
N ASP A 578 29.57 -12.09 1.02
CA ASP A 578 29.41 -13.49 1.41
C ASP A 578 28.02 -13.99 1.02
N ASN A 579 27.94 -14.82 -0.03
CA ASN A 579 26.67 -15.32 -0.57
C ASN A 579 25.94 -16.31 0.35
N ARG A 580 26.56 -16.72 1.49
CA ARG A 580 25.94 -17.52 2.54
C ARG A 580 25.07 -16.68 3.47
N MET A 581 25.28 -15.34 3.55
CA MET A 581 24.61 -14.45 4.52
C MET A 581 23.09 -14.57 4.49
N GLY A 582 22.50 -14.65 3.30
CA GLY A 582 21.04 -14.81 3.18
C GLY A 582 20.51 -16.10 3.80
N LEU A 583 21.28 -17.18 3.76
CA LEU A 583 20.90 -18.44 4.41
C LEU A 583 21.26 -18.43 5.90
N ALA A 584 22.38 -17.83 6.28
CA ALA A 584 22.81 -17.67 7.67
C ALA A 584 21.77 -16.89 8.49
N THR A 585 21.21 -15.79 7.95
CA THR A 585 20.13 -15.05 8.62
C THR A 585 18.85 -15.87 8.76
N ARG A 586 18.53 -16.73 7.79
CA ARG A 586 17.36 -17.62 7.87
C ARG A 586 17.56 -18.74 8.90
N LEU A 587 18.76 -19.29 9.03
CA LEU A 587 19.07 -20.29 10.05
C LEU A 587 19.04 -19.65 11.44
N LEU A 588 19.57 -18.44 11.59
CA LEU A 588 19.54 -17.72 12.87
C LEU A 588 18.11 -17.50 13.39
N ASP A 589 17.14 -17.22 12.48
CA ASP A 589 15.72 -17.14 12.86
C ASP A 589 15.16 -18.47 13.42
N LYS A 590 15.79 -19.59 13.10
CA LYS A 590 15.45 -20.94 13.60
C LYS A 590 16.31 -21.38 14.77
N SER A 591 17.32 -20.60 15.15
CA SER A 591 18.28 -20.92 16.22
C SER A 591 17.80 -20.43 17.58
N GLY A 592 18.25 -21.12 18.62
CA GLY A 592 18.26 -20.63 19.99
C GLY A 592 19.59 -19.95 20.36
N ALA A 593 19.77 -19.61 21.63
CA ALA A 593 20.97 -19.00 22.18
C ALA A 593 21.53 -19.90 23.33
N GLU A 594 22.75 -20.39 23.19
CA GLU A 594 23.35 -21.32 24.11
C GLU A 594 22.46 -22.54 24.44
N GLU A 595 22.01 -22.65 25.72
CA GLU A 595 21.10 -23.70 26.19
C GLU A 595 19.62 -23.34 26.03
N VAL A 596 19.31 -22.08 25.62
CA VAL A 596 17.93 -21.60 25.39
C VAL A 596 17.46 -22.02 24.00
N GLY A 597 16.56 -22.99 23.95
CA GLY A 597 16.00 -23.44 22.66
C GLY A 597 15.28 -22.34 21.89
N ALA A 598 15.26 -22.45 20.55
CA ALA A 598 14.68 -21.45 19.66
C ALA A 598 13.22 -21.07 19.97
N SER A 599 12.38 -22.05 20.32
CA SER A 599 10.97 -21.79 20.70
C SER A 599 10.87 -21.01 22.00
N THR A 600 11.73 -21.29 22.98
CA THR A 600 11.79 -20.56 24.25
C THR A 600 12.23 -19.13 24.02
N LEU A 601 13.26 -18.90 23.21
CA LEU A 601 13.74 -17.56 22.87
C LEU A 601 12.63 -16.71 22.19
N LYS A 602 11.85 -17.30 21.28
CA LYS A 602 10.69 -16.63 20.66
C LYS A 602 9.61 -16.24 21.69
N LYS A 603 9.34 -17.12 22.67
CA LYS A 603 8.41 -16.83 23.77
C LYS A 603 8.92 -15.67 24.63
N GLU A 604 10.20 -15.67 25.00
CA GLU A 604 10.77 -14.59 25.83
C GLU A 604 10.69 -13.24 25.11
N TRP A 605 11.03 -13.15 23.84
CA TRP A 605 10.84 -11.90 23.08
C TRP A 605 9.39 -11.46 23.06
N TYR A 606 8.45 -12.39 22.83
CA TYR A 606 7.03 -12.04 22.77
C TYR A 606 6.48 -11.56 24.12
N LYS A 607 6.91 -12.18 25.23
CA LYS A 607 6.58 -11.73 26.60
C LYS A 607 7.06 -10.30 26.87
N LEU A 608 8.25 -9.94 26.35
CA LEU A 608 8.80 -8.58 26.45
C LEU A 608 8.13 -7.59 25.50
N GLY A 609 7.22 -8.03 24.65
CA GLY A 609 6.67 -7.19 23.59
C GLY A 609 7.74 -6.75 22.58
N THR A 610 8.79 -7.54 22.39
CA THR A 610 9.93 -7.23 21.52
C THR A 610 9.83 -7.96 20.18
N ASP A 611 10.02 -7.21 19.11
CA ASP A 611 10.20 -7.75 17.76
C ASP A 611 11.69 -7.84 17.46
N PHE A 612 12.15 -9.02 17.00
CA PHE A 612 13.51 -9.24 16.51
C PHE A 612 13.48 -9.52 15.01
N SER A 613 14.38 -8.90 14.26
CA SER A 613 14.57 -9.19 12.84
C SER A 613 16.04 -9.11 12.44
N ILE A 614 16.43 -9.98 11.49
CA ILE A 614 17.73 -9.93 10.84
C ILE A 614 17.55 -10.09 9.34
N SER A 615 18.27 -9.28 8.54
CA SER A 615 18.19 -9.33 7.09
C SER A 615 19.54 -9.03 6.46
N ALA A 616 19.91 -9.83 5.44
CA ALA A 616 21.07 -9.59 4.62
C ALA A 616 20.64 -9.06 3.23
N GLY A 617 21.01 -7.83 2.96
CA GLY A 617 20.88 -7.20 1.63
C GLY A 617 22.03 -7.56 0.70
N GLY A 618 22.25 -6.77 -0.37
CA GLY A 618 23.38 -6.93 -1.26
C GLY A 618 24.72 -6.65 -0.55
N ASN A 619 24.84 -5.50 0.08
CA ASN A 619 26.08 -5.03 0.70
C ASN A 619 25.98 -4.77 2.21
N GLU A 620 24.85 -5.06 2.83
CA GLU A 620 24.63 -4.78 4.26
C GLU A 620 23.81 -5.89 4.91
N THR A 621 24.12 -6.16 6.18
CA THR A 621 23.30 -6.97 7.09
C THR A 621 22.82 -6.09 8.22
N ASN A 622 21.50 -6.05 8.44
CA ASN A 622 20.84 -5.29 9.48
C ASN A 622 20.23 -6.23 10.52
N ILE A 623 20.48 -5.95 11.80
CA ILE A 623 19.94 -6.66 12.95
C ILE A 623 19.16 -5.66 13.77
N THR A 624 17.87 -5.88 13.93
CA THR A 624 16.96 -4.91 14.57
C THR A 624 16.17 -5.55 15.70
N ILE A 625 16.10 -4.84 16.83
CA ILE A 625 15.09 -5.07 17.87
C ILE A 625 14.25 -3.82 18.04
N SER A 626 12.96 -4.01 18.31
CA SER A 626 12.03 -2.92 18.63
C SER A 626 11.00 -3.38 19.64
N GLY A 627 10.54 -2.47 20.51
CA GLY A 627 9.63 -2.83 21.58
C GLY A 627 9.36 -1.65 22.53
N LEU A 628 8.99 -1.99 23.76
CA LEU A 628 8.79 -1.04 24.86
C LEU A 628 10.12 -0.69 25.53
N ASP A 629 10.36 0.60 25.77
CA ASP A 629 11.61 1.10 26.36
C ASP A 629 11.95 0.47 27.73
N GLU A 630 10.94 0.13 28.53
CA GLU A 630 11.13 -0.57 29.81
C GLU A 630 11.81 -1.94 29.68
N ASN A 631 11.68 -2.58 28.51
CA ASN A 631 12.24 -3.90 28.22
C ASN A 631 13.51 -3.84 27.34
N PHE A 632 14.07 -2.64 27.11
CA PHE A 632 15.19 -2.43 26.19
C PHE A 632 16.43 -3.26 26.59
N ASP A 633 16.88 -3.20 27.84
CA ASP A 633 18.08 -3.91 28.30
C ASP A 633 17.95 -5.43 28.17
N GLN A 634 16.80 -5.98 28.57
CA GLN A 634 16.53 -7.42 28.46
C GLN A 634 16.49 -7.86 27.00
N SER A 635 15.83 -7.07 26.14
CA SER A 635 15.74 -7.33 24.70
C SER A 635 17.10 -7.31 24.02
N LEU A 636 17.95 -6.33 24.38
CA LEU A 636 19.33 -6.23 23.92
C LEU A 636 20.16 -7.44 24.37
N GLY A 637 20.00 -7.87 25.62
CA GLY A 637 20.64 -9.06 26.15
C GLY A 637 20.30 -10.31 25.32
N LEU A 638 19.03 -10.60 25.12
CA LEU A 638 18.58 -11.75 24.30
C LEU A 638 19.12 -11.70 22.87
N MET A 639 19.16 -10.52 22.24
CA MET A 639 19.73 -10.34 20.89
C MET A 639 21.22 -10.67 20.89
N MET A 640 21.98 -10.14 21.84
CA MET A 640 23.43 -10.34 21.90
C MET A 640 23.80 -11.77 22.21
N ASP A 641 23.05 -12.46 23.07
CA ASP A 641 23.24 -13.87 23.35
C ASP A 641 23.03 -14.75 22.13
N LEU A 642 21.96 -14.47 21.37
CA LEU A 642 21.69 -15.13 20.08
C LEU A 642 22.82 -14.91 19.05
N LEU A 643 23.35 -13.68 18.95
CA LEU A 643 24.41 -13.36 17.98
C LEU A 643 25.77 -13.99 18.39
N LYS A 644 26.09 -14.00 19.67
CA LYS A 644 27.35 -14.52 20.18
C LYS A 644 27.41 -16.05 20.22
N LYS A 645 26.29 -16.71 20.55
CA LYS A 645 26.22 -18.15 20.74
C LYS A 645 24.94 -18.76 20.13
N PRO A 646 24.72 -18.60 18.81
CA PRO A 646 23.59 -19.22 18.17
C PRO A 646 23.67 -20.76 18.27
N SER A 647 22.53 -21.41 18.49
CA SER A 647 22.43 -22.86 18.65
C SER A 647 21.32 -23.42 17.76
N ALA A 648 21.69 -24.32 16.87
CA ALA A 648 20.77 -25.14 16.07
C ALA A 648 21.46 -26.48 15.77
N ASP A 649 20.66 -27.51 15.50
CA ASP A 649 21.18 -28.81 15.05
C ASP A 649 21.19 -28.89 13.51
N GLN A 650 21.91 -29.88 12.98
CA GLN A 650 21.99 -30.09 11.52
C GLN A 650 20.62 -30.44 10.93
N ALA A 651 19.76 -31.13 11.68
CA ALA A 651 18.42 -31.49 11.22
C ALA A 651 17.55 -30.24 10.96
N THR A 652 17.70 -29.20 11.77
CA THR A 652 17.06 -27.89 11.55
C THR A 652 17.52 -27.26 10.22
N LEU A 653 18.82 -27.30 9.92
CA LEU A 653 19.34 -26.81 8.66
C LEU A 653 18.87 -27.66 7.48
N ASP A 654 18.88 -28.99 7.60
CA ASP A 654 18.45 -29.90 6.54
C ASP A 654 16.98 -29.67 6.16
N GLU A 655 16.11 -29.43 7.13
CA GLU A 655 14.69 -29.07 6.87
C GLU A 655 14.58 -27.69 6.22
N LEU A 656 15.37 -26.71 6.66
CA LEU A 656 15.42 -25.39 6.02
C LEU A 656 15.89 -25.48 4.55
N VAL A 657 16.89 -26.30 4.28
CA VAL A 657 17.38 -26.57 2.92
C VAL A 657 16.27 -27.17 2.04
N LYS A 658 15.52 -28.18 2.52
CA LYS A 658 14.37 -28.73 1.80
C LYS A 658 13.33 -27.68 1.46
N ILE A 659 13.02 -26.79 2.41
CA ILE A 659 12.09 -25.66 2.19
C ILE A 659 12.63 -24.72 1.10
N ILE A 660 13.91 -24.37 1.14
CA ILE A 660 14.56 -23.50 0.14
C ILE A 660 14.51 -24.11 -1.25
N LEU A 661 14.85 -25.40 -1.39
CA LEU A 661 14.80 -26.08 -2.68
C LEU A 661 13.37 -26.08 -3.27
N GLY A 662 12.35 -26.31 -2.43
CA GLY A 662 10.96 -26.20 -2.86
C GLY A 662 10.58 -24.78 -3.29
N GLN A 663 11.02 -23.74 -2.56
CA GLN A 663 10.81 -22.34 -2.93
C GLN A 663 11.48 -21.98 -4.28
N ARG A 664 12.65 -22.52 -4.56
CA ARG A 664 13.36 -22.33 -5.84
C ARG A 664 12.61 -22.96 -7.01
N GLU A 665 12.06 -24.17 -6.82
CA GLU A 665 11.22 -24.82 -7.84
C GLU A 665 9.97 -23.99 -8.14
N ASP A 666 9.31 -23.46 -7.12
CA ASP A 666 8.14 -22.59 -7.31
C ASP A 666 8.49 -21.24 -7.92
N ALA A 667 9.66 -20.70 -7.63
CA ALA A 667 10.14 -19.44 -8.23
C ALA A 667 10.24 -19.56 -9.76
N LYS A 668 10.60 -20.73 -10.27
CA LYS A 668 10.66 -21.02 -11.72
C LYS A 668 9.28 -21.09 -12.39
N LYS A 669 8.20 -21.21 -11.61
CA LYS A 669 6.82 -21.24 -12.08
C LYS A 669 6.09 -19.90 -11.90
N ASP A 670 6.52 -19.08 -10.93
CA ASP A 670 5.88 -17.82 -10.58
C ASP A 670 6.30 -16.67 -11.50
N HIS A 671 5.35 -16.06 -12.20
CA HIS A 671 5.61 -14.99 -13.16
C HIS A 671 6.30 -13.76 -12.55
N ARG A 672 6.07 -13.46 -11.27
CA ARG A 672 6.69 -12.30 -10.59
C ARG A 672 8.17 -12.57 -10.28
N GLN A 673 8.50 -13.82 -9.89
CA GLN A 673 9.88 -14.25 -9.66
C GLN A 673 10.66 -14.29 -10.96
N ILE A 674 10.08 -14.91 -12.00
CA ILE A 674 10.68 -14.96 -13.36
C ILE A 674 10.93 -13.54 -13.87
N ARG A 675 9.94 -12.65 -13.77
CA ARG A 675 10.08 -11.25 -14.17
C ARG A 675 11.25 -10.58 -13.46
N GLY A 676 11.33 -10.74 -12.13
CA GLY A 676 12.43 -10.19 -11.34
C GLY A 676 13.79 -10.69 -11.79
N ALA A 677 13.89 -11.99 -12.08
CA ALA A 677 15.12 -12.63 -12.56
C ALA A 677 15.51 -12.13 -13.97
N VAL A 678 14.56 -12.04 -14.90
CA VAL A 678 14.79 -11.53 -16.27
C VAL A 678 15.26 -10.07 -16.23
N ILE A 679 14.63 -9.20 -15.43
CA ILE A 679 15.02 -7.80 -15.30
C ILE A 679 16.45 -7.68 -14.78
N ILE A 680 16.78 -8.38 -13.69
CA ILE A 680 18.11 -8.30 -13.07
C ILE A 680 19.19 -8.94 -13.97
N PHE A 681 18.85 -10.02 -14.68
CA PHE A 681 19.75 -10.61 -15.68
C PHE A 681 19.99 -9.66 -16.86
N ASN A 682 18.94 -9.05 -17.40
CA ASN A 682 19.08 -8.04 -18.46
C ASN A 682 19.91 -6.86 -17.99
N ARG A 683 19.75 -6.45 -16.73
CA ARG A 683 20.46 -5.30 -16.13
C ARG A 683 21.96 -5.58 -15.92
N HIS A 684 22.33 -6.72 -15.37
CA HIS A 684 23.68 -7.00 -14.88
C HIS A 684 24.37 -8.20 -15.54
N GLY A 685 23.71 -8.92 -16.45
CA GLY A 685 24.26 -10.13 -17.08
C GLY A 685 24.61 -11.21 -16.05
N SER A 686 25.83 -11.75 -16.14
CA SER A 686 26.37 -12.78 -15.22
C SER A 686 26.46 -12.29 -13.77
N GLU A 687 26.52 -10.98 -13.53
CA GLU A 687 26.51 -10.39 -12.20
C GLU A 687 25.12 -10.32 -11.58
N SER A 688 24.10 -10.88 -12.24
CA SER A 688 22.76 -11.02 -11.68
C SER A 688 22.80 -11.71 -10.32
N ARG A 689 22.11 -11.14 -9.33
CA ARG A 689 22.02 -11.75 -7.99
C ARG A 689 21.48 -13.18 -8.05
N TYR A 690 20.60 -13.49 -9.00
CA TYR A 690 20.02 -14.84 -9.17
C TYR A 690 21.02 -15.85 -9.70
N LEU A 691 22.08 -15.41 -10.38
CA LEU A 691 23.18 -16.25 -10.88
C LEU A 691 24.32 -16.35 -9.87
N ARG A 692 24.45 -15.38 -8.95
CA ARG A 692 25.48 -15.37 -7.91
C ARG A 692 25.03 -16.02 -6.60
N MET A 693 23.78 -16.47 -6.51
CA MET A 693 23.32 -17.28 -5.38
C MET A 693 24.05 -18.61 -5.35
N LEU A 694 24.12 -19.23 -4.16
CA LEU A 694 24.58 -20.60 -4.03
C LEU A 694 23.72 -21.54 -4.91
N THR A 695 24.36 -22.47 -5.60
CA THR A 695 23.68 -23.55 -6.33
C THR A 695 22.91 -24.47 -5.36
N ASN A 696 22.08 -25.36 -5.90
CA ASN A 696 21.36 -26.32 -5.07
C ASN A 696 22.30 -27.26 -4.32
N ASP A 697 23.42 -27.65 -4.92
CA ASP A 697 24.37 -28.58 -4.31
C ASP A 697 25.22 -27.89 -3.27
N GLU A 698 25.65 -26.64 -3.50
CA GLU A 698 26.31 -25.82 -2.48
C GLU A 698 25.40 -25.61 -1.25
N VAL A 699 24.11 -25.32 -1.45
CA VAL A 699 23.16 -25.15 -0.34
C VAL A 699 23.00 -26.45 0.48
N LYS A 700 23.00 -27.61 -0.17
CA LYS A 700 22.93 -28.93 0.51
C LYS A 700 24.21 -29.26 1.29
N ALA A 701 25.34 -28.75 0.85
CA ALA A 701 26.65 -29.03 1.45
C ALA A 701 26.96 -28.17 2.69
N LEU A 702 26.17 -27.09 2.93
CA LEU A 702 26.40 -26.20 4.05
C LEU A 702 26.19 -26.87 5.41
N THR A 703 26.96 -26.43 6.38
CA THR A 703 26.88 -26.86 7.79
C THR A 703 26.36 -25.73 8.67
N VAL A 704 25.78 -26.09 9.82
CA VAL A 704 25.35 -25.15 10.86
C VAL A 704 26.53 -24.29 11.31
N SER A 705 27.71 -24.88 11.50
CA SER A 705 28.92 -24.16 11.96
C SER A 705 29.35 -23.06 10.98
N GLU A 706 29.30 -23.32 9.67
CA GLU A 706 29.63 -22.32 8.66
C GLU A 706 28.66 -21.14 8.66
N LEU A 707 27.35 -21.41 8.79
CA LEU A 707 26.33 -20.36 8.78
C LEU A 707 26.31 -19.56 10.08
N HIS A 708 26.43 -20.21 11.22
CA HIS A 708 26.56 -19.52 12.52
C HIS A 708 27.88 -18.74 12.59
N GLY A 709 28.97 -19.31 12.10
CA GLY A 709 30.27 -18.64 12.01
C GLY A 709 30.23 -17.37 11.15
N ALA A 710 29.42 -17.36 10.05
CA ALA A 710 29.22 -16.16 9.24
C ALA A 710 28.52 -15.04 10.04
N ILE A 711 27.50 -15.37 10.86
CA ILE A 711 26.82 -14.38 11.74
C ILE A 711 27.74 -13.90 12.84
N GLN A 712 28.39 -14.82 13.57
CA GLN A 712 29.32 -14.48 14.67
C GLN A 712 30.49 -13.62 14.15
N GLY A 713 30.97 -13.93 12.96
CA GLY A 713 32.04 -13.19 12.29
C GLY A 713 31.73 -11.73 12.05
N LEU A 714 30.44 -11.34 11.91
CA LEU A 714 30.03 -9.94 11.77
C LEU A 714 30.51 -9.08 12.96
N LEU A 715 30.46 -9.61 14.17
CA LEU A 715 30.85 -8.90 15.40
C LEU A 715 32.34 -8.49 15.43
N GLY A 716 33.16 -9.06 14.55
CA GLY A 716 34.57 -8.70 14.37
C GLY A 716 34.84 -7.56 13.40
N TYR A 717 33.80 -6.94 12.84
CA TYR A 717 33.95 -5.83 11.88
C TYR A 717 33.42 -4.52 12.44
N LYS A 718 33.98 -3.41 11.94
CA LYS A 718 33.45 -2.07 12.19
C LYS A 718 31.98 -2.00 11.75
N HIS A 719 31.14 -1.36 12.54
CA HIS A 719 29.70 -1.31 12.31
C HIS A 719 29.08 -0.05 12.88
N THR A 720 27.78 0.13 12.61
CA THR A 720 27.03 1.26 13.14
C THR A 720 25.83 0.77 13.94
N ILE A 721 25.52 1.49 15.02
CA ILE A 721 24.34 1.31 15.85
C ILE A 721 23.43 2.52 15.64
N SER A 722 22.15 2.30 15.40
CA SER A 722 21.13 3.35 15.33
C SER A 722 20.06 3.07 16.37
N TYR A 723 19.82 4.03 17.27
CA TYR A 723 18.79 3.94 18.30
C TYR A 723 17.80 5.09 18.15
N THR A 724 16.53 4.78 18.15
CA THR A 724 15.42 5.73 18.27
C THR A 724 14.48 5.24 19.36
N GLY A 725 14.28 6.02 20.43
CA GLY A 725 13.43 5.67 21.57
C GLY A 725 13.33 6.83 22.56
N SER A 726 12.60 6.66 23.66
CA SER A 726 12.45 7.71 24.67
C SER A 726 13.57 7.70 25.73
N LEU A 727 14.38 6.63 25.82
CA LEU A 727 15.46 6.53 26.78
C LEU A 727 16.55 7.57 26.50
N PRO A 728 17.11 8.23 27.56
CA PRO A 728 18.25 9.13 27.40
C PRO A 728 19.49 8.43 26.82
N LEU A 729 20.30 9.18 26.05
CA LEU A 729 21.51 8.64 25.42
C LEU A 729 22.42 7.90 26.41
N ASP A 730 22.62 8.44 27.61
CA ASP A 730 23.50 7.84 28.62
C ASP A 730 22.98 6.48 29.08
N SER A 731 21.64 6.31 29.19
CA SER A 731 21.01 5.02 29.52
C SER A 731 21.23 4.00 28.41
N VAL A 732 21.12 4.42 27.16
CA VAL A 732 21.39 3.57 25.97
C VAL A 732 22.86 3.15 25.94
N MET A 733 23.78 4.10 26.18
CA MET A 733 25.22 3.83 26.24
C MET A 733 25.57 2.85 27.37
N ALA A 734 24.96 2.98 28.56
CA ALA A 734 25.15 2.08 29.65
C ALA A 734 24.70 0.64 29.32
N ALA A 735 23.49 0.48 28.78
CA ALA A 735 22.97 -0.83 28.38
C ALA A 735 23.84 -1.50 27.30
N LEU A 736 24.25 -0.72 26.29
CA LEU A 736 25.19 -1.21 25.27
C LEU A 736 26.51 -1.63 25.91
N GLY A 737 27.09 -0.85 26.83
CA GLY A 737 28.35 -1.15 27.51
C GLY A 737 28.33 -2.47 28.30
N GLU A 738 27.16 -2.84 28.84
CA GLU A 738 26.97 -4.13 29.51
C GLU A 738 26.79 -5.30 28.53
N ARG A 739 26.02 -5.13 27.50
CA ARG A 739 25.55 -6.22 26.62
C ARG A 739 26.35 -6.38 25.34
N HIS A 740 26.75 -5.27 24.70
CA HIS A 740 27.49 -5.26 23.44
C HIS A 740 28.97 -4.91 23.65
N LYS A 741 29.70 -5.82 24.26
CA LYS A 741 31.15 -5.67 24.42
C LYS A 741 31.86 -5.84 23.08
N VAL A 742 32.47 -4.77 22.59
CA VAL A 742 33.17 -4.72 21.30
C VAL A 742 34.63 -5.17 21.52
N ALA A 743 35.16 -6.01 20.62
CA ALA A 743 36.58 -6.38 20.61
C ALA A 743 37.45 -5.18 20.24
N GLY A 744 38.67 -5.10 20.78
CA GLY A 744 39.59 -3.96 20.58
C GLY A 744 40.10 -3.80 19.14
N ASP A 745 40.10 -4.87 18.32
CA ASP A 745 40.70 -4.90 16.98
C ASP A 745 39.67 -5.20 15.90
N LEU A 746 38.69 -4.31 15.71
CA LEU A 746 37.69 -4.47 14.64
C LEU A 746 38.29 -4.31 13.26
N LYS A 747 37.98 -5.24 12.36
CA LYS A 747 38.37 -5.20 10.95
C LYS A 747 37.53 -4.20 10.16
N ASP A 748 38.12 -3.56 9.16
CA ASP A 748 37.33 -2.84 8.14
C ASP A 748 36.46 -3.83 7.36
N PRO A 749 35.19 -3.49 7.07
CA PRO A 749 34.35 -4.34 6.23
C PRO A 749 34.95 -4.49 4.84
N PRO A 750 34.70 -5.62 4.15
CA PRO A 750 35.09 -5.77 2.75
C PRO A 750 34.55 -4.64 1.88
N PRO A 751 35.22 -4.28 0.78
CA PRO A 751 34.79 -3.19 -0.10
C PRO A 751 33.35 -3.36 -0.58
N TYR A 752 32.62 -2.25 -0.66
CA TYR A 752 31.30 -2.19 -1.26
C TYR A 752 31.34 -2.65 -2.72
N LYS A 753 30.48 -3.58 -3.10
CA LYS A 753 30.39 -4.09 -4.48
C LYS A 753 29.38 -3.27 -5.28
N PHE A 754 29.89 -2.43 -6.19
CA PHE A 754 29.05 -1.76 -7.19
C PHE A 754 28.67 -2.75 -8.29
N LEU A 755 27.39 -2.78 -8.65
CA LEU A 755 26.89 -3.58 -9.78
C LEU A 755 26.59 -2.64 -10.94
N GLU A 756 27.42 -2.66 -11.98
CA GLU A 756 27.20 -1.84 -13.16
C GLU A 756 26.02 -2.33 -14.00
N LEU A 757 25.30 -1.39 -14.61
CA LEU A 757 24.29 -1.69 -15.61
C LEU A 757 24.99 -1.99 -16.94
N ARG A 758 24.50 -2.98 -17.67
CA ARG A 758 24.93 -3.25 -19.04
C ARG A 758 24.68 -2.01 -19.92
N LYS A 759 25.56 -1.82 -20.90
CA LYS A 759 25.50 -0.70 -21.85
C LYS A 759 25.31 -1.29 -23.25
N PRO A 760 24.08 -1.51 -23.71
CA PRO A 760 23.82 -2.03 -25.03
C PRO A 760 24.14 -0.97 -26.09
N GLU A 761 24.53 -1.37 -27.30
CA GLU A 761 24.76 -0.49 -28.45
C GLU A 761 23.45 -0.05 -29.11
N GLU A 762 22.44 -0.91 -29.07
CA GLU A 762 21.08 -0.70 -29.58
C GLU A 762 20.05 -1.19 -28.55
N ASN A 763 18.77 -0.97 -28.79
CA ASN A 763 17.73 -1.53 -27.91
C ASN A 763 17.79 -3.06 -27.92
N GLU A 764 17.87 -3.67 -26.74
CA GLU A 764 17.84 -5.13 -26.54
C GLU A 764 16.57 -5.55 -25.82
N VAL A 765 15.85 -6.53 -26.39
CA VAL A 765 14.62 -7.09 -25.81
C VAL A 765 14.91 -8.49 -25.29
N TYR A 766 14.95 -8.67 -23.97
CA TYR A 766 15.01 -9.97 -23.30
C TYR A 766 13.60 -10.46 -23.09
N PHE A 767 13.21 -11.48 -23.84
CA PHE A 767 11.86 -12.02 -23.87
C PHE A 767 11.79 -13.38 -23.21
N PHE A 768 10.96 -13.50 -22.18
CA PHE A 768 10.65 -14.76 -21.52
C PHE A 768 9.22 -15.20 -21.86
N GLN A 769 9.09 -16.40 -22.46
CA GLN A 769 7.79 -16.98 -22.80
C GLN A 769 7.06 -17.47 -21.56
N LYS A 770 5.87 -16.95 -21.31
CA LYS A 770 4.97 -17.44 -20.29
C LYS A 770 3.53 -17.16 -20.68
N GLU A 771 2.68 -18.18 -20.61
CA GLU A 771 1.23 -18.01 -20.76
C GLU A 771 0.67 -17.20 -19.58
N MET A 772 0.06 -16.07 -19.88
CA MET A 772 -0.53 -15.17 -18.91
C MET A 772 -1.51 -14.19 -19.59
N ALA A 773 -2.43 -13.61 -18.80
CA ALA A 773 -3.44 -12.69 -19.31
C ALA A 773 -2.84 -11.32 -19.71
N GLN A 774 -1.77 -10.90 -19.05
CA GLN A 774 -1.18 -9.58 -19.18
C GLN A 774 0.34 -9.66 -19.33
N SER A 775 0.91 -9.05 -20.36
CA SER A 775 2.36 -8.89 -20.47
C SER A 775 2.91 -7.92 -19.43
N GLN A 776 4.10 -8.23 -18.93
CA GLN A 776 4.87 -7.35 -18.03
C GLN A 776 6.09 -6.84 -18.78
N VAL A 777 6.17 -5.53 -18.98
CA VAL A 777 7.23 -4.87 -19.75
C VAL A 777 8.01 -3.92 -18.85
N PHE A 778 9.34 -3.97 -18.94
CA PHE A 778 10.26 -3.08 -18.23
C PHE A 778 11.32 -2.54 -19.18
N ILE A 779 11.64 -1.27 -19.00
CA ILE A 779 12.63 -0.53 -19.80
C ILE A 779 13.61 0.10 -18.82
N GLU A 780 14.89 -0.11 -19.03
CA GLU A 780 15.94 0.47 -18.19
C GLU A 780 17.14 0.90 -19.04
N PHE A 781 17.87 1.90 -18.53
CA PHE A 781 19.22 2.21 -18.98
C PHE A 781 19.98 2.96 -17.90
N GLY A 782 21.31 2.80 -17.89
CA GLY A 782 22.20 3.49 -16.98
C GLY A 782 22.45 4.92 -17.42
N CYS A 783 22.54 5.80 -16.44
CA CYS A 783 22.92 7.22 -16.60
C CYS A 783 24.35 7.45 -16.09
N LYS A 784 24.66 8.66 -15.64
CA LYS A 784 25.96 8.97 -15.02
C LYS A 784 26.04 8.40 -13.60
N ALA A 785 27.23 8.42 -13.01
CA ALA A 785 27.38 8.22 -11.57
C ALA A 785 26.70 9.36 -10.80
N PHE A 786 26.29 9.08 -9.56
CA PHE A 786 25.65 10.05 -8.69
C PHE A 786 26.33 11.42 -8.71
N ASP A 787 25.55 12.45 -8.99
CA ASP A 787 25.94 13.87 -8.95
C ASP A 787 24.79 14.66 -8.31
N GLU A 788 25.05 15.27 -7.16
CA GLU A 788 24.07 16.09 -6.43
C GLU A 788 23.48 17.22 -7.30
N ASN A 789 24.23 17.72 -8.29
CA ASN A 789 23.74 18.77 -9.19
C ASN A 789 22.66 18.28 -10.16
N LEU A 790 22.59 16.98 -10.42
CA LEU A 790 21.56 16.36 -11.28
C LEU A 790 20.30 16.01 -10.50
N ILE A 791 20.34 15.99 -9.16
CA ILE A 791 19.19 15.59 -8.37
C ILE A 791 17.99 16.54 -8.54
N PRO A 792 18.12 17.87 -8.41
CA PRO A 792 16.98 18.77 -8.60
C PRO A 792 16.30 18.63 -9.98
N PRO A 793 16.99 18.65 -11.12
CA PRO A 793 16.34 18.46 -12.41
C PRO A 793 15.77 17.04 -12.58
N ALA A 794 16.37 16.01 -11.98
CA ALA A 794 15.85 14.64 -11.99
C ALA A 794 14.55 14.50 -11.16
N GLU A 795 14.50 15.10 -9.98
CA GLU A 795 13.28 15.17 -9.16
C GLU A 795 12.16 15.90 -9.90
N PHE A 796 12.51 17.00 -10.58
CA PHE A 796 11.56 17.72 -11.41
C PHE A 796 11.04 16.86 -12.58
N TYR A 797 11.95 16.18 -13.28
CA TYR A 797 11.60 15.24 -14.34
C TYR A 797 10.64 14.15 -13.82
N ASN A 798 10.92 13.56 -12.66
CA ASN A 798 10.08 12.53 -12.06
C ASN A 798 8.65 13.04 -11.79
N VAL A 799 8.50 14.25 -11.25
CA VAL A 799 7.17 14.84 -10.98
C VAL A 799 6.45 15.20 -12.29
N TYR A 800 7.16 15.72 -13.29
CA TYR A 800 6.59 16.07 -14.59
C TYR A 800 6.20 14.82 -15.40
N PHE A 801 7.12 13.85 -15.51
CA PHE A 801 6.99 12.71 -16.39
C PHE A 801 6.08 11.63 -15.79
N ALA A 802 6.26 11.29 -14.53
CA ALA A 802 5.58 10.15 -13.90
C ALA A 802 4.90 10.49 -12.57
N GLY A 803 4.73 11.76 -12.23
CA GLY A 803 4.12 12.22 -10.97
C GLY A 803 2.62 11.92 -10.89
N GLY A 804 2.29 10.66 -10.60
CA GLY A 804 0.91 10.21 -10.42
C GLY A 804 0.04 10.37 -11.67
N PHE A 805 -1.26 10.50 -11.49
CA PHE A 805 -2.24 10.59 -12.59
C PHE A 805 -2.09 11.86 -13.47
N GLY A 806 -1.42 12.90 -12.98
CA GLY A 806 -1.13 14.12 -13.75
C GLY A 806 0.17 14.05 -14.56
N GLY A 807 0.98 13.00 -14.43
CA GLY A 807 2.22 12.81 -15.16
C GLY A 807 1.99 12.38 -16.62
N VAL A 808 2.97 12.64 -17.48
CA VAL A 808 2.93 12.28 -18.91
C VAL A 808 2.63 10.78 -19.10
N VAL A 809 3.28 9.91 -18.34
CA VAL A 809 3.18 8.45 -18.50
C VAL A 809 1.73 7.95 -18.41
N LEU A 810 1.00 8.30 -17.35
CA LEU A 810 -0.37 7.84 -17.19
C LEU A 810 -1.34 8.58 -18.11
N GLN A 811 -1.10 9.86 -18.37
CA GLN A 811 -1.92 10.63 -19.32
C GLN A 811 -1.88 10.03 -20.72
N GLU A 812 -0.69 9.65 -21.22
CA GLU A 812 -0.52 9.14 -22.57
C GLU A 812 -0.88 7.64 -22.71
N LEU A 813 -0.43 6.80 -21.76
CA LEU A 813 -0.57 5.35 -21.89
C LEU A 813 -1.91 4.82 -21.37
N ARG A 814 -2.44 5.43 -20.30
CA ARG A 814 -3.69 4.99 -19.67
C ARG A 814 -4.89 5.79 -20.17
N GLU A 815 -4.85 7.11 -19.99
CA GLU A 815 -6.03 7.96 -20.21
C GLU A 815 -6.33 8.17 -21.71
N ALA A 816 -5.28 8.46 -22.51
CA ALA A 816 -5.47 8.73 -23.94
C ALA A 816 -5.68 7.45 -24.75
N ARG A 817 -4.92 6.39 -24.43
CA ARG A 817 -4.82 5.20 -25.30
C ARG A 817 -5.42 3.94 -24.70
N GLY A 818 -5.71 3.90 -23.39
CA GLY A 818 -6.22 2.70 -22.70
C GLY A 818 -5.29 1.48 -22.77
N LEU A 819 -3.98 1.68 -23.01
CA LEU A 819 -3.04 0.61 -23.27
C LEU A 819 -2.58 -0.12 -22.01
N ALA A 820 -2.59 0.56 -20.86
CA ALA A 820 -2.08 0.00 -19.62
C ALA A 820 -2.90 0.50 -18.43
N TYR A 821 -3.26 -0.41 -17.51
CA TYR A 821 -3.83 -0.03 -16.22
C TYR A 821 -2.78 0.62 -15.32
N SER A 822 -1.60 0.00 -15.25
CA SER A 822 -0.48 0.49 -14.46
C SER A 822 0.72 0.75 -15.35
N ALA A 823 1.20 1.98 -15.34
CA ALA A 823 2.47 2.36 -15.94
C ALA A 823 3.18 3.34 -15.01
N GLY A 824 4.50 3.28 -14.98
CA GLY A 824 5.31 4.17 -14.16
C GLY A 824 6.70 4.28 -14.72
N ALA A 825 7.38 5.38 -14.40
CA ALA A 825 8.77 5.60 -14.74
C ALA A 825 9.43 6.49 -13.71
N GLY A 826 10.76 6.56 -13.71
CA GLY A 826 11.50 7.48 -12.88
C GLY A 826 12.99 7.44 -13.14
N TYR A 827 13.62 8.56 -12.89
CA TYR A 827 15.07 8.64 -12.75
C TYR A 827 15.43 8.34 -11.30
N TYR A 828 16.26 7.35 -11.10
CA TYR A 828 16.72 6.92 -9.78
C TYR A 828 18.20 7.20 -9.62
N ALA A 829 18.52 8.05 -8.68
CA ALA A 829 19.90 8.34 -8.32
C ALA A 829 20.55 7.15 -7.61
N GLY A 830 21.86 7.03 -7.75
CA GLY A 830 22.65 6.12 -6.93
C GLY A 830 22.48 6.42 -5.44
N THR A 831 22.61 5.40 -4.61
CA THR A 831 22.42 5.47 -3.15
C THR A 831 23.74 5.71 -2.39
N ARG A 832 24.85 5.69 -3.11
CA ARG A 832 26.21 5.93 -2.61
C ARG A 832 27.03 6.70 -3.65
N LYS A 833 27.98 7.49 -3.21
CA LYS A 833 28.93 8.19 -4.06
C LYS A 833 29.62 7.19 -5.01
N GLY A 834 29.61 7.48 -6.31
CA GLY A 834 30.17 6.62 -7.35
C GLY A 834 29.18 5.56 -7.90
N GLU A 835 28.03 5.34 -7.28
CA GLU A 835 27.01 4.46 -7.83
C GLU A 835 26.30 5.11 -9.03
N GLN A 836 25.98 4.31 -10.04
CA GLN A 836 25.36 4.78 -11.28
C GLN A 836 23.88 5.10 -11.10
N ASP A 837 23.47 6.26 -11.58
CA ASP A 837 22.05 6.61 -11.74
C ASP A 837 21.42 5.82 -12.89
N ARG A 838 20.09 5.68 -12.87
CA ARG A 838 19.35 4.96 -13.91
C ARG A 838 17.97 5.55 -14.19
N LEU A 839 17.52 5.44 -15.42
CA LEU A 839 16.08 5.47 -15.72
C LEU A 839 15.50 4.07 -15.58
N TRP A 840 14.34 4.00 -14.99
CA TRP A 840 13.48 2.81 -14.93
C TRP A 840 12.09 3.18 -15.40
N ALA A 841 11.49 2.32 -16.24
CA ALA A 841 10.10 2.43 -16.65
C ALA A 841 9.47 1.04 -16.74
N GLY A 842 8.18 0.94 -16.49
CA GLY A 842 7.48 -0.34 -16.54
C GLY A 842 5.99 -0.18 -16.75
N LEU A 843 5.37 -1.15 -17.42
CA LEU A 843 3.93 -1.24 -17.62
C LEU A 843 3.43 -2.69 -17.63
N GLY A 844 2.14 -2.84 -17.33
CA GLY A 844 1.39 -4.05 -17.57
C GLY A 844 0.28 -3.78 -18.58
N CYS A 845 0.23 -4.56 -19.66
CA CYS A 845 -0.75 -4.40 -20.74
C CYS A 845 -1.30 -5.74 -21.20
N GLN A 846 -2.39 -5.72 -21.98
CA GLN A 846 -2.86 -6.91 -22.67
C GLN A 846 -1.75 -7.47 -23.57
N VAL A 847 -1.69 -8.80 -23.66
CA VAL A 847 -0.61 -9.51 -24.35
C VAL A 847 -0.50 -9.10 -25.81
N ASP A 848 -1.61 -9.00 -26.53
CA ASP A 848 -1.66 -8.61 -27.95
C ASP A 848 -1.34 -7.12 -28.20
N LYS A 849 -1.45 -6.28 -27.16
CA LYS A 849 -1.11 -4.87 -27.20
C LYS A 849 0.35 -4.56 -26.83
N THR A 850 1.13 -5.57 -26.51
CA THR A 850 2.52 -5.41 -26.02
C THR A 850 3.38 -4.54 -26.94
N PRO A 851 3.47 -4.78 -28.29
CA PRO A 851 4.30 -3.95 -29.15
C PRO A 851 3.83 -2.50 -29.20
N GLU A 852 2.52 -2.25 -29.32
CA GLU A 852 1.93 -0.91 -29.37
C GLU A 852 2.20 -0.12 -28.07
N ALA A 853 2.01 -0.77 -26.91
CA ALA A 853 2.25 -0.15 -25.62
C ALA A 853 3.73 0.18 -25.40
N LEU A 854 4.64 -0.72 -25.84
CA LEU A 854 6.07 -0.52 -25.75
C LEU A 854 6.54 0.62 -26.66
N GLU A 855 6.09 0.64 -27.93
CA GLU A 855 6.40 1.72 -28.88
C GLU A 855 5.96 3.08 -28.34
N ALA A 856 4.71 3.18 -27.84
CA ALA A 856 4.19 4.39 -27.24
C ALA A 856 4.99 4.84 -26.02
N PHE A 857 5.44 3.89 -25.18
CA PHE A 857 6.25 4.22 -24.00
C PHE A 857 7.64 4.72 -24.37
N ILE A 858 8.29 4.06 -25.32
CA ILE A 858 9.62 4.49 -25.82
C ILE A 858 9.50 5.89 -26.45
N ASP A 859 8.45 6.13 -27.23
CA ASP A 859 8.24 7.44 -27.85
C ASP A 859 8.17 8.56 -26.82
N ILE A 860 7.39 8.43 -25.74
CA ILE A 860 7.31 9.46 -24.71
C ILE A 860 8.58 9.57 -23.85
N ILE A 861 9.38 8.49 -23.73
CA ILE A 861 10.70 8.54 -23.09
C ILE A 861 11.68 9.33 -23.94
N ASP A 862 11.72 9.12 -25.27
CA ASP A 862 12.66 9.77 -26.17
C ASP A 862 12.18 11.16 -26.64
N ASN A 863 10.90 11.38 -26.75
CA ASN A 863 10.27 12.62 -27.19
C ASN A 863 9.38 13.19 -26.11
N LEU A 864 10.01 13.74 -25.04
CA LEU A 864 9.29 14.32 -23.91
C LEU A 864 8.29 15.38 -24.39
N PRO A 865 6.97 15.20 -24.18
CA PRO A 865 5.98 16.22 -24.51
C PRO A 865 6.17 17.46 -23.64
N ALA A 866 6.73 18.55 -24.20
CA ALA A 866 6.99 19.79 -23.48
C ALA A 866 5.70 20.63 -23.41
N SER A 867 5.32 21.07 -22.20
CA SER A 867 4.13 21.89 -21.94
C SER A 867 4.44 22.85 -20.78
N GLY A 868 4.27 24.16 -21.02
CA GLY A 868 4.45 25.20 -20.00
C GLY A 868 3.50 25.02 -18.83
N ASP A 869 2.24 24.79 -19.08
CA ASP A 869 1.21 24.61 -18.05
C ASP A 869 1.52 23.42 -17.14
N ARG A 870 1.89 22.26 -17.73
CA ARG A 870 2.29 21.07 -16.96
C ARG A 870 3.58 21.31 -16.16
N PHE A 871 4.50 22.13 -16.71
CA PHE A 871 5.72 22.51 -16.01
C PHE A 871 5.37 23.32 -14.75
N GLU A 872 4.55 24.37 -14.87
CA GLU A 872 4.12 25.20 -13.73
C GLU A 872 3.37 24.39 -12.67
N GLU A 873 2.45 23.51 -13.07
CA GLU A 873 1.76 22.60 -12.15
C GLU A 873 2.75 21.70 -11.39
N SER A 874 3.75 21.16 -12.10
CA SER A 874 4.77 20.28 -11.51
C SER A 874 5.68 21.04 -10.58
N GLN A 875 6.06 22.29 -10.91
CA GLN A 875 6.87 23.17 -10.08
C GLN A 875 6.13 23.52 -8.78
N LYS A 876 4.88 23.95 -8.86
CA LYS A 876 4.02 24.23 -7.71
C LYS A 876 3.88 22.98 -6.81
N SER A 877 3.69 21.81 -7.40
CA SER A 877 3.60 20.54 -6.69
C SER A 877 4.90 20.25 -5.93
N LEU A 878 6.04 20.34 -6.59
CA LEU A 878 7.34 20.05 -6.01
C LEU A 878 7.72 21.04 -4.89
N ILE A 879 7.48 22.34 -5.11
CA ILE A 879 7.69 23.38 -4.10
C ILE A 879 6.81 23.09 -2.87
N ASN A 880 5.53 22.77 -3.06
CA ASN A 880 4.64 22.44 -1.95
C ASN A 880 5.07 21.16 -1.21
N GLN A 881 5.59 20.15 -1.91
CA GLN A 881 6.17 18.97 -1.26
C GLN A 881 7.38 19.33 -0.39
N TYR A 882 8.28 20.16 -0.89
CA TYR A 882 9.44 20.62 -0.11
C TYR A 882 9.04 21.44 1.11
N ARG A 883 8.02 22.32 1.00
CA ARG A 883 7.49 23.10 2.11
C ARG A 883 6.86 22.26 3.19
N THR A 884 6.16 21.19 2.82
CA THR A 884 5.32 20.41 3.74
C THR A 884 5.89 19.05 4.12
N SER A 885 7.04 18.66 3.54
CA SER A 885 7.77 17.47 3.99
C SER A 885 8.59 17.79 5.24
N LYS A 886 8.50 16.93 6.26
CA LYS A 886 9.36 16.93 7.44
C LYS A 886 9.90 15.52 7.62
N ILE A 887 11.22 15.39 7.79
CA ILE A 887 11.83 14.13 8.17
C ILE A 887 11.54 13.93 9.67
N GLY A 888 10.78 12.90 10.00
CA GLY A 888 10.41 12.62 11.38
C GLY A 888 11.51 11.86 12.12
N PHE A 889 11.39 11.81 13.46
CA PHE A 889 12.36 11.19 14.36
C PHE A 889 12.69 9.74 14.03
N ARG A 890 11.74 8.97 13.47
CA ARG A 890 11.96 7.58 13.02
C ARG A 890 12.81 7.46 11.75
N GLN A 891 12.86 8.51 10.92
CA GLN A 891 13.56 8.50 9.63
C GLN A 891 14.89 9.24 9.65
N VAL A 892 15.12 10.14 10.61
CA VAL A 892 16.27 11.05 10.60
C VAL A 892 17.62 10.32 10.56
N LEU A 893 17.79 9.27 11.36
CA LEU A 893 19.05 8.52 11.41
C LEU A 893 19.36 7.80 10.08
N GLY A 894 18.34 7.23 9.44
CA GLY A 894 18.46 6.62 8.11
C GLY A 894 18.84 7.64 7.04
N GLN A 895 18.25 8.84 7.10
CA GLN A 895 18.56 9.93 6.16
C GLN A 895 19.99 10.46 6.37
N VAL A 896 20.42 10.69 7.60
CA VAL A 896 21.79 11.14 7.91
C VAL A 896 22.81 10.15 7.37
N ARG A 897 22.63 8.84 7.62
CA ARG A 897 23.50 7.79 7.07
C ARG A 897 23.47 7.74 5.53
N SER A 898 22.31 8.00 4.92
CA SER A 898 22.21 8.10 3.46
C SER A 898 22.99 9.29 2.91
N TRP A 899 22.93 10.46 3.55
CA TRP A 899 23.71 11.63 3.16
C TRP A 899 25.20 11.37 3.28
N GLU A 900 25.65 10.75 4.37
CA GLU A 900 27.06 10.35 4.54
C GLU A 900 27.54 9.43 3.42
N LYS A 901 26.74 8.39 3.06
CA LYS A 901 27.06 7.47 1.95
C LYS A 901 27.15 8.18 0.60
N LEU A 902 26.38 9.23 0.39
CA LEU A 902 26.43 10.09 -0.80
C LEU A 902 27.56 11.12 -0.76
N GLY A 903 28.24 11.29 0.40
CA GLY A 903 29.27 12.30 0.61
C GLY A 903 28.72 13.70 0.84
N LEU A 904 27.49 13.82 1.32
CA LEU A 904 26.85 15.09 1.67
C LEU A 904 27.11 15.41 3.14
N SER A 905 27.33 16.68 3.44
CA SER A 905 27.63 17.15 4.81
C SER A 905 26.41 17.34 5.72
N GLY A 906 25.19 17.18 5.20
CA GLY A 906 23.93 17.36 5.94
C GLY A 906 22.74 17.38 5.02
N ASP A 907 21.60 17.93 5.50
CA ASP A 907 20.34 17.99 4.77
C ASP A 907 20.46 18.85 3.49
N PRO A 908 20.37 18.26 2.28
CA PRO A 908 20.48 19.00 1.02
C PRO A 908 19.20 19.76 0.67
N LYS A 909 18.13 19.60 1.45
CA LYS A 909 16.79 20.10 1.15
C LYS A 909 16.76 21.59 0.88
N LYS A 910 17.51 22.41 1.64
CA LYS A 910 17.53 23.87 1.46
C LYS A 910 18.04 24.27 0.08
N THR A 911 19.17 23.71 -0.34
CA THR A 911 19.78 23.99 -1.65
C THR A 911 18.91 23.48 -2.79
N ARG A 912 18.35 22.28 -2.66
CA ARG A 912 17.43 21.69 -3.65
C ARG A 912 16.15 22.52 -3.80
N PHE A 913 15.57 22.98 -2.69
CA PHE A 913 14.39 23.83 -2.70
C PHE A 913 14.63 25.13 -3.49
N GLN A 914 15.73 25.82 -3.26
CA GLN A 914 16.10 27.02 -4.01
C GLN A 914 16.25 26.75 -5.51
N ARG A 915 16.85 25.61 -5.88
CA ARG A 915 17.00 25.21 -7.29
C ARG A 915 15.64 24.89 -7.94
N HIS A 916 14.70 24.28 -7.22
CA HIS A 916 13.35 24.05 -7.72
C HIS A 916 12.57 25.33 -7.94
N GLN A 917 12.76 26.34 -7.09
CA GLN A 917 12.16 27.67 -7.28
C GLN A 917 12.71 28.37 -8.53
N ALA A 918 13.99 28.20 -8.83
CA ALA A 918 14.68 28.80 -9.98
C ALA A 918 14.59 27.99 -11.28
N ALA A 919 13.99 26.77 -11.23
CA ALA A 919 13.89 25.90 -12.39
C ALA A 919 13.01 26.49 -13.51
N SER A 920 13.34 26.20 -14.76
CA SER A 920 12.58 26.60 -15.95
C SER A 920 12.26 25.36 -16.80
N LEU A 921 11.30 25.47 -17.71
CA LEU A 921 10.99 24.41 -18.68
C LEU A 921 12.23 24.04 -19.50
N ASP A 922 13.07 25.02 -19.86
CA ASP A 922 14.31 24.78 -20.58
C ASP A 922 15.29 23.93 -19.78
N THR A 923 15.37 24.10 -18.45
CA THR A 923 16.18 23.25 -17.57
C THR A 923 15.73 21.80 -17.64
N LEU A 924 14.42 21.53 -17.63
CA LEU A 924 13.84 20.19 -17.76
C LEU A 924 14.12 19.59 -19.13
N VAL A 925 13.87 20.34 -20.21
CA VAL A 925 14.10 19.89 -21.59
C VAL A 925 15.58 19.60 -21.82
N GLN A 926 16.48 20.43 -21.32
CA GLN A 926 17.92 20.23 -21.43
C GLN A 926 18.38 18.99 -20.63
N PHE A 927 17.87 18.79 -19.42
CA PHE A 927 18.14 17.57 -18.65
C PHE A 927 17.72 16.32 -19.42
N HIS A 928 16.50 16.31 -19.96
CA HIS A 928 15.98 15.21 -20.78
C HIS A 928 16.87 14.97 -22.02
N ALA A 929 17.15 16.01 -22.81
CA ALA A 929 17.94 15.90 -24.04
C ALA A 929 19.36 15.40 -23.78
N THR A 930 19.98 15.79 -22.66
CA THR A 930 21.37 15.44 -22.33
C THR A 930 21.50 14.05 -21.71
N HIS A 931 20.54 13.65 -20.88
CA HIS A 931 20.70 12.48 -20.02
C HIS A 931 19.81 11.30 -20.39
N LEU A 932 18.67 11.52 -21.09
CA LEU A 932 17.66 10.48 -21.29
C LEU A 932 17.36 10.16 -22.77
N LYS A 933 17.25 11.19 -23.61
CA LYS A 933 16.84 11.06 -25.02
C LYS A 933 17.75 10.13 -25.82
N GLY A 934 17.15 9.22 -26.62
CA GLY A 934 17.85 8.41 -27.63
C GLY A 934 18.85 7.39 -27.06
N ARG A 935 18.83 7.13 -25.75
CA ARG A 935 19.73 6.12 -25.17
C ARG A 935 19.25 4.72 -25.51
N PRO A 936 20.17 3.80 -25.86
CA PRO A 936 19.84 2.37 -26.01
C PRO A 936 19.25 1.82 -24.71
N LYS A 937 18.21 0.97 -24.86
CA LYS A 937 17.37 0.50 -23.75
C LYS A 937 17.51 -0.99 -23.53
N LEU A 938 17.60 -1.39 -22.27
CA LEU A 938 17.45 -2.77 -21.81
C LEU A 938 15.96 -3.02 -21.59
N ILE A 939 15.33 -3.78 -22.46
CA ILE A 939 13.89 -4.05 -22.40
C ILE A 939 13.69 -5.49 -21.93
N SER A 940 12.90 -5.70 -20.89
CA SER A 940 12.58 -7.02 -20.34
C SER A 940 11.08 -7.27 -20.47
N ILE A 941 10.72 -8.39 -21.10
CA ILE A 941 9.32 -8.76 -21.33
C ILE A 941 9.08 -10.18 -20.81
N VAL A 942 8.05 -10.35 -19.98
CA VAL A 942 7.44 -11.64 -19.66
C VAL A 942 6.02 -11.63 -20.21
N GLY A 943 5.71 -12.54 -21.13
CA GLY A 943 4.43 -12.56 -21.82
C GLY A 943 4.26 -13.79 -22.72
N ASP A 944 3.07 -13.93 -23.32
CA ASP A 944 2.72 -15.04 -24.17
C ASP A 944 3.03 -14.73 -25.66
N SER A 945 4.13 -15.27 -26.17
CA SER A 945 4.58 -15.05 -27.56
C SER A 945 3.59 -15.56 -28.62
N THR A 946 2.66 -16.44 -28.27
CA THR A 946 1.65 -16.94 -29.22
C THR A 946 0.59 -15.87 -29.54
N ARG A 947 0.52 -14.82 -28.72
CA ARG A 947 -0.46 -13.73 -28.81
C ARG A 947 0.20 -12.36 -29.09
N ILE A 948 1.52 -12.28 -29.08
CA ILE A 948 2.30 -11.06 -29.35
C ILE A 948 2.76 -11.04 -30.80
N ASP A 949 2.60 -9.92 -31.48
CA ASP A 949 3.26 -9.70 -32.78
C ASP A 949 4.79 -9.54 -32.59
N ILE A 950 5.48 -10.67 -32.68
CA ILE A 950 6.93 -10.76 -32.51
C ILE A 950 7.68 -10.01 -33.62
N GLN A 951 7.13 -9.95 -34.84
CA GLN A 951 7.78 -9.23 -35.96
C GLN A 951 7.76 -7.72 -35.70
N ARG A 952 6.63 -7.19 -35.21
CA ARG A 952 6.51 -5.78 -34.79
C ARG A 952 7.41 -5.48 -33.61
N LEU A 953 7.49 -6.39 -32.62
CA LEU A 953 8.37 -6.24 -31.46
C LEU A 953 9.84 -6.18 -31.87
N GLY A 954 10.24 -6.96 -32.89
CA GLY A 954 11.59 -6.97 -33.46
C GLY A 954 12.03 -5.65 -34.11
N LYS A 955 11.08 -4.76 -34.42
CA LYS A 955 11.41 -3.38 -34.89
C LYS A 955 11.81 -2.45 -33.76
N VAL A 956 11.43 -2.76 -32.54
CA VAL A 956 11.77 -1.95 -31.36
C VAL A 956 13.20 -2.20 -30.89
N GLY A 957 13.69 -3.42 -31.04
CA GLY A 957 15.04 -3.80 -30.64
C GLY A 957 15.36 -5.26 -30.90
N LYS A 958 16.62 -5.63 -30.76
CA LYS A 958 17.11 -7.01 -30.97
C LYS A 958 16.53 -7.95 -29.90
N ILE A 959 15.71 -8.92 -30.34
CA ILE A 959 15.09 -9.89 -29.47
C ILE A 959 16.08 -11.01 -29.10
N ARG A 960 16.23 -11.20 -27.79
CA ARG A 960 16.87 -12.39 -27.19
C ARG A 960 15.84 -13.16 -26.39
N LYS A 961 15.53 -14.38 -26.79
CA LYS A 961 14.74 -15.30 -25.96
C LYS A 961 15.59 -15.77 -24.78
N VAL A 962 15.05 -15.71 -23.59
CA VAL A 962 15.72 -16.18 -22.36
C VAL A 962 14.92 -17.30 -21.73
N GLY A 963 15.64 -18.34 -21.26
CA GLY A 963 15.10 -19.49 -20.55
C GLY A 963 15.28 -19.36 -19.03
N LEU A 964 14.80 -20.37 -18.30
CA LEU A 964 14.99 -20.43 -16.83
C LEU A 964 16.47 -20.60 -16.47
N GLU A 965 17.20 -21.32 -17.26
CA GLU A 965 18.65 -21.60 -17.15
C GLU A 965 19.52 -20.35 -17.32
N ASP A 966 19.04 -19.37 -18.11
CA ASP A 966 19.75 -18.09 -18.28
C ASP A 966 19.65 -17.21 -17.04
N VAL A 967 18.55 -17.32 -16.28
CA VAL A 967 18.19 -16.33 -15.25
C VAL A 967 18.27 -16.86 -13.82
N PHE A 968 18.35 -18.18 -13.62
CA PHE A 968 18.50 -18.83 -12.32
C PHE A 968 19.68 -19.81 -12.31
N VAL A 969 20.52 -19.74 -11.27
CA VAL A 969 21.62 -20.67 -11.06
C VAL A 969 21.18 -22.02 -10.49
N PHE A 970 19.94 -22.16 -10.03
CA PHE A 970 19.39 -23.32 -9.32
C PHE A 970 18.32 -24.08 -10.09
#